data_31c0df5488c70522bf8bc44ebe2a236f
#
_entry.id   31c0df5488c70522bf8bc44ebe2a236f
#
_cell.length_a   1.000
_cell.length_b   1.000
_cell.length_c   1.000
_cell.angle_alpha   90.00
_cell.angle_beta   90.00
_cell.angle_gamma   90.00
#
_symmetry.space_group_name_H-M   'P 1'
#
loop_
_entity.id
_entity.type
_entity.pdbx_description
1 polymer ?
#
loop_
_entity_poly.entity_id
_entity_poly.type
_entity_poly.pdbx_seq_one_letter_code
_entity_poly.pdbx_strand_id
1 'polypeptide(L)'
;MKAAGSVRGGATPAVAVVDGAGTVIGWTQAAEELTGYTAAGIIGRPVATLLPPDGDNRGGGERPGAHLPRPGLTEVRRRDGQVIMVRADAAPLALDGGAGSRQESWLVSAIPATLDLSTDTGALLESLISSFPVAMAIWDKDLRCVWFNEAAEQLSDGYPYYRIGRSLTEAIPGIDTAALQDAMREVLADGRPTIDREAHWSHGDQKRALSVSLLPLQGADGRVLGVCSVALDFSNSKARDHLDLLREASVRLGSTLDVMSTAQELAELAIPVLADYVTVDVPEAMMPGAEPLRRPAVTEAGSPVFRRAGVASVHDGVPESLREREQTVFMPPRSPFMAVLHSRRPHFEPVLDTSPGTWLDRDPDRARIIHATGMHSLIVIPLEARGDVLGVAAFARTSNPAPFTRNDLVLAEELVTRAALSLDNAHQYTRARLTALTLQRDLLPHDLHGSATVEVASRYLPSDTREGVGGDWYDVIHLPGARIALVVGDVTGHGINAAATMGRLRTAVRTLAYLDLPPDELLTHLDHLMAEDARGLDAMGATCLYAVYDPRTSRCTMATAGHPPPAIVTPSGEVTFPSLPTGTPIGVGLGSFQSRDLHLPAGTLLALYTDGLIETRQTDLDAGMARLGDALAHAAPQSAILERVCTAVIGSIVGDAPAEDDIALLMARIQA
;
A
#
# COMPACT_ATOMS: atom_id res chain seq x y z
N MET A 1 6.44 34.36 44.78
CA MET A 1 5.16 33.64 44.89
C MET A 1 5.18 32.48 43.93
N LYS A 2 5.57 31.36 44.40
CA LYS A 2 4.94 30.03 44.49
C LYS A 2 4.26 29.56 43.17
N ALA A 3 4.91 28.62 42.49
CA ALA A 3 4.24 27.56 41.82
C ALA A 3 5.01 26.27 42.08
N ALA A 4 4.36 25.39 42.79
CA ALA A 4 4.86 24.06 43.17
C ALA A 4 4.79 23.10 41.99
N GLY A 5 5.90 22.51 41.62
CA GLY A 5 5.92 21.36 40.72
C GLY A 5 5.46 20.12 41.50
N SER A 6 4.38 19.48 41.06
CA SER A 6 3.95 18.19 41.60
C SER A 6 4.84 17.09 41.03
N VAL A 7 5.65 16.50 41.92
CA VAL A 7 6.30 15.22 41.74
C VAL A 7 5.18 14.18 41.60
N ARG A 8 5.10 13.48 40.47
CA ARG A 8 4.28 12.28 40.31
C ARG A 8 4.85 11.20 41.22
N GLY A 9 4.22 10.97 42.37
CA GLY A 9 4.55 9.91 43.30
C GLY A 9 4.22 8.56 42.66
N GLY A 10 5.24 7.71 42.48
CA GLY A 10 5.04 6.29 42.25
C GLY A 10 4.35 5.69 43.49
N ALA A 11 3.20 5.04 43.29
CA ALA A 11 2.50 4.38 44.37
C ALA A 11 3.43 3.32 45.00
N THR A 12 3.67 3.42 46.30
CA THR A 12 4.43 2.41 47.07
C THR A 12 3.65 1.08 46.96
N PRO A 13 4.26 -0.04 46.50
CA PRO A 13 3.53 -1.28 46.38
C PRO A 13 3.07 -1.76 47.73
N ALA A 14 1.82 -2.17 47.83
CA ALA A 14 1.27 -2.86 48.98
C ALA A 14 1.89 -4.27 49.02
N VAL A 15 2.49 -4.64 50.15
CA VAL A 15 3.17 -5.93 50.27
C VAL A 15 2.60 -6.73 51.43
N ALA A 16 2.36 -8.02 51.17
CA ALA A 16 1.98 -9.01 52.17
C ALA A 16 2.98 -10.16 52.16
N VAL A 17 3.22 -10.76 53.34
CA VAL A 17 3.94 -12.02 53.45
C VAL A 17 2.93 -13.09 53.84
N VAL A 18 2.93 -14.21 53.10
CA VAL A 18 1.98 -15.30 53.26
C VAL A 18 2.77 -16.60 53.52
N ASP A 19 2.39 -17.40 54.48
CA ASP A 19 3.00 -18.70 54.72
C ASP A 19 2.54 -19.78 53.73
N GLY A 20 3.15 -20.97 53.80
CA GLY A 20 2.83 -22.10 52.93
C GLY A 20 1.39 -22.63 53.07
N ALA A 21 0.66 -22.26 54.11
CA ALA A 21 -0.75 -22.56 54.32
C ALA A 21 -1.70 -21.49 53.78
N GLY A 22 -1.16 -20.41 53.20
CA GLY A 22 -1.96 -19.29 52.68
C GLY A 22 -2.35 -18.28 53.76
N THR A 23 -1.74 -18.27 54.93
CA THR A 23 -2.03 -17.34 56.04
C THR A 23 -1.15 -16.10 55.92
N VAL A 24 -1.73 -14.91 56.08
CA VAL A 24 -0.98 -13.65 56.11
C VAL A 24 -0.15 -13.55 57.39
N ILE A 25 1.19 -13.47 57.26
CA ILE A 25 2.12 -13.35 58.38
C ILE A 25 2.86 -12.01 58.39
N GLY A 26 2.77 -11.23 57.34
CA GLY A 26 3.33 -9.88 57.25
C GLY A 26 2.47 -8.96 56.45
N TRP A 27 2.40 -7.66 56.83
CA TRP A 27 1.51 -6.67 56.19
C TRP A 27 2.12 -5.29 56.27
N THR A 28 2.25 -4.61 55.11
CA THR A 28 2.80 -3.25 55.07
C THR A 28 1.70 -2.17 55.22
N GLN A 29 2.13 -0.97 55.60
CA GLN A 29 1.23 0.19 55.68
C GLN A 29 0.54 0.49 54.31
N ALA A 30 1.25 0.33 53.21
CA ALA A 30 0.65 0.50 51.88
C ALA A 30 -0.45 -0.54 51.62
N ALA A 31 -0.34 -1.75 52.16
CA ALA A 31 -1.38 -2.77 52.09
C ALA A 31 -2.59 -2.44 52.96
N GLU A 32 -2.39 -1.77 54.10
CA GLU A 32 -3.49 -1.21 54.91
C GLU A 32 -4.26 -0.15 54.17
N GLU A 33 -3.55 0.80 53.56
CA GLU A 33 -4.14 1.90 52.79
C GLU A 33 -4.89 1.38 51.57
N LEU A 34 -4.33 0.38 50.89
CA LEU A 34 -4.96 -0.21 49.69
C LEU A 34 -6.23 -1.00 50.02
N THR A 35 -6.21 -1.82 51.06
CA THR A 35 -7.28 -2.79 51.33
C THR A 35 -8.23 -2.37 52.48
N GLY A 36 -7.81 -1.41 53.31
CA GLY A 36 -8.53 -0.99 54.50
C GLY A 36 -8.46 -1.96 55.67
N TYR A 37 -7.68 -3.06 55.58
CA TYR A 37 -7.41 -3.96 56.72
C TYR A 37 -6.15 -3.53 57.42
N THR A 38 -6.22 -3.34 58.74
CA THR A 38 -5.02 -3.09 59.57
C THR A 38 -4.19 -4.38 59.71
N ALA A 39 -2.89 -4.26 59.95
CA ALA A 39 -2.01 -5.43 60.18
C ALA A 39 -2.56 -6.33 61.31
N ALA A 40 -3.01 -5.75 62.43
CA ALA A 40 -3.63 -6.49 63.52
C ALA A 40 -4.92 -7.19 63.16
N GLY A 41 -5.64 -6.69 62.09
CA GLY A 41 -6.91 -7.25 61.67
C GLY A 41 -6.81 -8.34 60.61
N ILE A 42 -5.65 -8.48 59.92
CA ILE A 42 -5.46 -9.39 58.81
C ILE A 42 -4.37 -10.45 59.07
N ILE A 43 -3.35 -10.16 59.84
CA ILE A 43 -2.32 -11.14 60.23
C ILE A 43 -2.97 -12.32 60.98
N GLY A 44 -2.62 -13.54 60.58
CA GLY A 44 -3.23 -14.77 61.06
C GLY A 44 -4.50 -15.19 60.33
N ARG A 45 -4.96 -14.43 59.32
CA ARG A 45 -6.11 -14.81 58.47
C ARG A 45 -5.66 -15.33 57.12
N PRO A 46 -6.46 -16.21 56.48
CA PRO A 46 -6.18 -16.65 55.12
C PRO A 46 -6.19 -15.48 54.13
N VAL A 47 -5.24 -15.44 53.19
CA VAL A 47 -5.18 -14.45 52.12
C VAL A 47 -6.44 -14.46 51.24
N ALA A 48 -7.13 -15.59 51.16
CA ALA A 48 -8.45 -15.74 50.51
C ALA A 48 -9.52 -14.78 51.05
N THR A 49 -9.34 -14.22 52.28
CA THR A 49 -10.22 -13.18 52.82
C THR A 49 -10.26 -11.92 51.97
N LEU A 50 -9.22 -11.67 51.20
CA LEU A 50 -9.09 -10.52 50.30
C LEU A 50 -9.65 -10.79 48.88
N LEU A 51 -10.07 -12.02 48.59
CA LEU A 51 -10.59 -12.38 47.26
C LEU A 51 -12.13 -12.35 47.25
N PRO A 52 -12.77 -12.01 46.15
CA PRO A 52 -14.22 -12.10 46.01
C PRO A 52 -14.70 -13.55 46.11
N PRO A 53 -15.93 -13.81 46.61
CA PRO A 53 -16.43 -15.17 46.85
C PRO A 53 -16.73 -15.99 45.59
N ASP A 54 -16.85 -15.35 44.42
CA ASP A 54 -17.21 -15.97 43.14
C ASP A 54 -16.08 -15.96 42.10
N GLY A 55 -14.85 -15.66 42.49
CA GLY A 55 -13.66 -15.72 41.61
C GLY A 55 -13.40 -17.19 41.20
N ASP A 56 -13.32 -17.45 39.91
CA ASP A 56 -13.12 -18.74 39.23
C ASP A 56 -11.72 -19.35 39.58
N ASN A 57 -11.56 -19.80 40.79
CA ASN A 57 -10.36 -20.42 41.35
C ASN A 57 -10.60 -21.88 41.70
N ARG A 58 -11.31 -22.64 40.86
CA ARG A 58 -11.50 -24.09 40.97
C ARG A 58 -10.54 -24.84 40.05
N GLY A 59 -9.26 -24.74 40.35
CA GLY A 59 -8.24 -25.64 39.80
C GLY A 59 -7.77 -26.54 40.94
N GLY A 60 -8.45 -27.69 41.17
CA GLY A 60 -8.04 -28.69 42.13
C GLY A 60 -6.72 -29.32 41.71
N GLY A 61 -5.68 -29.12 42.50
CA GLY A 61 -4.40 -29.81 42.46
C GLY A 61 -3.57 -29.37 43.63
N GLU A 62 -3.11 -30.34 44.44
CA GLU A 62 -2.16 -30.16 45.54
C GLU A 62 -0.81 -29.66 45.00
N ARG A 63 -0.73 -28.35 44.73
CA ARG A 63 0.55 -27.69 44.41
C ARG A 63 0.88 -26.68 45.52
N PRO A 64 2.14 -26.56 45.98
CA PRO A 64 2.55 -25.49 46.88
C PRO A 64 2.20 -24.13 46.26
N GLY A 65 1.46 -23.29 47.01
CA GLY A 65 1.05 -21.96 46.55
C GLY A 65 -0.33 -21.86 45.88
N ALA A 66 -1.16 -22.91 45.88
CA ALA A 66 -2.51 -22.90 45.28
C ALA A 66 -3.50 -21.87 45.89
N HIS A 67 -3.15 -21.27 47.01
CA HIS A 67 -3.96 -20.26 47.72
C HIS A 67 -3.55 -18.82 47.44
N LEU A 68 -2.55 -18.58 46.59
CA LEU A 68 -2.06 -17.25 46.27
C LEU A 68 -2.79 -16.66 45.04
N PRO A 69 -2.95 -15.34 44.97
CA PRO A 69 -3.47 -14.72 43.80
C PRO A 69 -2.56 -15.00 42.59
N ARG A 70 -3.16 -15.27 41.42
CA ARG A 70 -2.37 -15.44 40.20
C ARG A 70 -1.68 -14.11 39.82
N PRO A 71 -0.43 -14.15 39.33
CA PRO A 71 0.24 -12.95 38.86
C PRO A 71 -0.59 -12.27 37.76
N GLY A 72 -0.75 -10.96 37.86
CA GLY A 72 -1.52 -10.16 36.89
C GLY A 72 -2.62 -9.34 37.57
N LEU A 73 -3.62 -8.96 36.77
CA LEU A 73 -4.79 -8.22 37.25
C LEU A 73 -5.68 -9.14 38.10
N THR A 74 -5.90 -8.77 39.35
CA THR A 74 -6.66 -9.55 40.33
C THR A 74 -7.63 -8.61 41.05
N GLU A 75 -8.84 -9.11 41.31
CA GLU A 75 -9.82 -8.44 42.15
C GLU A 75 -9.52 -8.63 43.60
N VAL A 76 -9.43 -7.55 44.36
CA VAL A 76 -9.23 -7.57 45.81
C VAL A 76 -10.42 -6.88 46.48
N ARG A 77 -10.99 -7.56 47.47
CA ARG A 77 -12.08 -7.04 48.29
C ARG A 77 -11.53 -6.28 49.49
N ARG A 78 -11.88 -5.01 49.57
CA ARG A 78 -11.58 -4.16 50.71
C ARG A 78 -12.43 -4.49 51.91
N ARG A 79 -12.00 -4.00 53.09
CA ARG A 79 -12.72 -4.19 54.36
C ARG A 79 -14.14 -3.58 54.33
N ASP A 80 -14.36 -2.52 53.60
CA ASP A 80 -15.65 -1.86 53.41
C ASP A 80 -16.58 -2.60 52.43
N GLY A 81 -16.14 -3.71 51.87
CA GLY A 81 -16.87 -4.53 50.90
C GLY A 81 -16.68 -4.12 49.43
N GLN A 82 -16.00 -2.99 49.17
CA GLN A 82 -15.70 -2.56 47.80
C GLN A 82 -14.67 -3.52 47.17
N VAL A 83 -14.91 -3.88 45.89
CA VAL A 83 -13.95 -4.66 45.09
C VAL A 83 -13.11 -3.69 44.24
N ILE A 84 -11.81 -3.81 44.34
CA ILE A 84 -10.85 -3.02 43.57
C ILE A 84 -9.99 -3.94 42.70
N MET A 85 -9.64 -3.47 41.50
CA MET A 85 -8.65 -4.14 40.66
C MET A 85 -7.26 -3.74 41.10
N VAL A 86 -6.41 -4.74 41.30
CA VAL A 86 -4.98 -4.56 41.61
C VAL A 86 -4.16 -5.43 40.66
N ARG A 87 -2.96 -4.98 40.35
CA ARG A 87 -1.95 -5.86 39.78
C ARG A 87 -1.18 -6.51 40.94
N ALA A 88 -1.36 -7.82 41.09
CA ALA A 88 -0.70 -8.61 42.11
C ALA A 88 0.42 -9.46 41.51
N ASP A 89 1.49 -9.62 42.24
CA ASP A 89 2.58 -10.55 41.97
C ASP A 89 3.01 -11.29 43.24
N ALA A 90 3.45 -12.55 43.08
CA ALA A 90 3.83 -13.38 44.20
C ALA A 90 5.20 -14.04 43.96
N ALA A 91 6.15 -13.84 44.86
CA ALA A 91 7.48 -14.40 44.80
C ALA A 91 7.79 -15.25 46.04
N PRO A 92 8.45 -16.41 45.93
CA PRO A 92 8.85 -17.20 47.09
C PRO A 92 9.87 -16.45 47.94
N LEU A 93 9.66 -16.45 49.27
CA LEU A 93 10.52 -15.82 50.24
C LEU A 93 11.15 -16.91 51.12
N ALA A 94 12.47 -17.03 51.11
CA ALA A 94 13.19 -17.90 52.04
C ALA A 94 13.39 -17.15 53.35
N LEU A 95 12.64 -17.50 54.40
CA LEU A 95 12.88 -17.01 55.75
C LEU A 95 13.73 -18.04 56.49
N ASP A 96 14.92 -17.64 56.95
CA ASP A 96 15.76 -18.45 57.84
C ASP A 96 15.10 -18.52 59.22
N GLY A 97 14.29 -19.54 59.43
CA GLY A 97 13.77 -19.89 60.72
C GLY A 97 14.82 -20.71 61.49
N GLY A 98 15.35 -20.18 62.58
CA GLY A 98 16.24 -20.91 63.45
C GLY A 98 15.66 -22.26 63.88
N ALA A 99 16.47 -23.33 63.76
CA ALA A 99 16.19 -24.73 64.01
C ALA A 99 15.31 -25.48 62.95
N GLY A 100 15.90 -25.83 61.83
CA GLY A 100 15.62 -27.12 61.16
C GLY A 100 14.39 -27.30 60.33
N SER A 101 13.52 -26.29 60.10
CA SER A 101 12.40 -26.40 59.20
C SER A 101 12.38 -25.21 58.21
N ARG A 102 12.58 -25.47 56.90
CA ARG A 102 12.29 -24.51 55.82
C ARG A 102 10.77 -24.31 55.75
N GLN A 103 10.29 -23.18 56.27
CA GLN A 103 8.91 -22.78 56.11
C GLN A 103 8.82 -22.03 54.78
N GLU A 104 8.11 -22.61 53.82
CA GLU A 104 7.85 -21.93 52.54
C GLU A 104 6.95 -20.71 52.82
N SER A 105 7.43 -19.51 52.47
CA SER A 105 6.69 -18.25 52.59
C SER A 105 6.72 -17.53 51.27
N TRP A 106 5.73 -16.68 51.04
CA TRP A 106 5.56 -15.96 49.78
C TRP A 106 5.46 -14.46 50.06
N LEU A 107 6.13 -13.66 49.24
CA LEU A 107 5.99 -12.22 49.21
C LEU A 107 4.94 -11.88 48.10
N VAL A 108 3.80 -11.34 48.50
CA VAL A 108 2.76 -10.88 47.57
C VAL A 108 2.81 -9.37 47.52
N SER A 109 3.03 -8.82 46.34
CA SER A 109 3.01 -7.38 46.08
C SER A 109 1.78 -7.01 45.25
N ALA A 110 1.14 -5.88 45.55
CA ALA A 110 -0.01 -5.38 44.85
C ALA A 110 0.05 -3.85 44.66
N ILE A 111 -0.30 -3.38 43.49
CA ILE A 111 -0.48 -1.94 43.18
C ILE A 111 -1.89 -1.70 42.65
N PRO A 112 -2.55 -0.56 43.01
CA PRO A 112 -3.84 -0.22 42.48
C PRO A 112 -3.78 -0.14 40.94
N ALA A 113 -4.69 -0.82 40.26
CA ALA A 113 -4.91 -0.61 38.85
C ALA A 113 -5.86 0.61 38.72
N THR A 114 -5.31 1.81 38.59
CA THR A 114 -6.13 2.99 38.24
C THR A 114 -6.51 2.89 36.76
N LEU A 115 -7.76 2.56 36.49
CA LEU A 115 -8.38 2.70 35.17
C LEU A 115 -8.58 4.19 34.90
N ASP A 116 -7.60 4.81 34.27
CA ASP A 116 -7.78 6.12 33.65
C ASP A 116 -8.18 5.87 32.18
N LEU A 117 -9.27 6.45 31.73
CA LEU A 117 -9.87 6.26 30.40
C LEU A 117 -8.98 6.70 29.21
N SER A 118 -7.78 7.18 29.48
CA SER A 118 -6.70 7.35 28.49
C SER A 118 -5.87 6.06 28.24
N THR A 119 -6.18 4.97 28.93
CA THR A 119 -5.38 3.72 29.00
C THR A 119 -5.92 2.57 28.17
N ASP A 120 -6.99 2.73 27.38
CA ASP A 120 -7.44 1.68 26.45
C ASP A 120 -6.33 1.31 25.44
N THR A 121 -5.52 2.28 25.05
CA THR A 121 -4.34 2.02 24.18
C THR A 121 -3.26 1.21 24.90
N GLY A 122 -3.06 1.43 26.21
CA GLY A 122 -2.09 0.68 27.00
C GLY A 122 -2.52 -0.77 27.25
N ALA A 123 -3.79 -1.00 27.58
CA ALA A 123 -4.35 -2.34 27.79
C ALA A 123 -4.41 -3.14 26.46
N LEU A 124 -4.73 -2.50 25.35
CA LEU A 124 -4.68 -3.11 24.02
C LEU A 124 -3.25 -3.47 23.60
N LEU A 125 -2.27 -2.58 23.84
CA LEU A 125 -0.86 -2.85 23.59
C LEU A 125 -0.34 -3.99 24.48
N GLU A 126 -0.70 -4.01 25.75
CA GLU A 126 -0.31 -5.07 26.68
C GLU A 126 -0.92 -6.41 26.29
N SER A 127 -2.19 -6.44 25.88
CA SER A 127 -2.85 -7.63 25.36
C SER A 127 -2.22 -8.12 24.06
N LEU A 128 -1.93 -7.20 23.13
CA LEU A 128 -1.27 -7.51 21.86
C LEU A 128 0.13 -8.08 22.09
N ILE A 129 0.94 -7.45 22.94
CA ILE A 129 2.32 -7.86 23.19
C ILE A 129 2.35 -9.19 23.99
N SER A 130 1.42 -9.39 24.93
CA SER A 130 1.33 -10.62 25.72
C SER A 130 0.92 -11.83 24.88
N SER A 131 0.01 -11.66 23.92
CA SER A 131 -0.45 -12.71 23.02
C SER A 131 0.36 -12.80 21.72
N PHE A 132 1.39 -11.96 21.55
CA PHE A 132 2.21 -11.95 20.34
C PHE A 132 2.93 -13.31 20.18
N PRO A 133 2.86 -13.96 19.00
CA PRO A 133 3.33 -15.34 18.81
C PRO A 133 4.86 -15.48 18.78
N VAL A 134 5.59 -14.38 18.97
CA VAL A 134 7.05 -14.35 19.01
C VAL A 134 7.52 -14.15 20.44
N ALA A 135 8.51 -14.93 20.86
CA ALA A 135 9.06 -14.84 22.21
C ALA A 135 9.71 -13.49 22.46
N MET A 136 9.20 -12.75 23.44
CA MET A 136 9.68 -11.42 23.81
C MET A 136 9.97 -11.36 25.31
N ALA A 137 11.08 -10.70 25.67
CA ALA A 137 11.39 -10.40 27.06
C ALA A 137 12.00 -9.01 27.18
N ILE A 138 11.76 -8.36 28.33
CA ILE A 138 12.30 -7.05 28.68
C ILE A 138 13.32 -7.22 29.81
N TRP A 139 14.44 -6.55 29.63
CA TRP A 139 15.58 -6.57 30.56
C TRP A 139 15.88 -5.13 31.00
N ASP A 140 16.12 -4.96 32.28
CA ASP A 140 16.54 -3.69 32.87
C ASP A 140 18.01 -3.34 32.54
N LYS A 141 18.51 -2.24 33.12
CA LYS A 141 19.91 -1.79 32.92
C LYS A 141 20.94 -2.74 33.52
N ASP A 142 20.53 -3.54 34.50
CA ASP A 142 21.36 -4.55 35.17
C ASP A 142 21.23 -5.92 34.49
N LEU A 143 20.58 -5.97 33.32
CA LEU A 143 20.27 -7.17 32.51
C LEU A 143 19.50 -8.22 33.35
N ARG A 144 18.55 -7.74 34.15
CA ARG A 144 17.59 -8.59 34.83
C ARG A 144 16.26 -8.57 34.10
N CYS A 145 15.66 -9.74 33.98
CA CYS A 145 14.36 -9.88 33.32
C CYS A 145 13.28 -9.17 34.14
N VAL A 146 12.57 -8.23 33.53
CA VAL A 146 11.46 -7.49 34.16
C VAL A 146 10.11 -7.87 33.60
N TRP A 147 10.08 -8.46 32.40
CA TRP A 147 8.84 -8.90 31.75
C TRP A 147 9.13 -9.89 30.63
N PHE A 148 8.18 -10.76 30.31
CA PHE A 148 8.18 -11.64 29.13
C PHE A 148 6.77 -12.04 28.77
N ASN A 149 6.55 -12.43 27.47
CA ASN A 149 5.23 -12.85 26.97
C ASN A 149 5.05 -14.37 27.02
N GLU A 150 3.82 -14.83 26.70
CA GLU A 150 3.46 -16.25 26.70
C GLU A 150 4.32 -17.08 25.73
N ALA A 151 4.67 -16.53 24.55
CA ALA A 151 5.55 -17.22 23.59
C ALA A 151 6.96 -17.43 24.16
N ALA A 152 7.50 -16.49 24.95
CA ALA A 152 8.78 -16.67 25.64
C ALA A 152 8.70 -17.70 26.77
N GLU A 153 7.55 -17.85 27.39
CA GLU A 153 7.27 -18.90 28.35
C GLU A 153 7.29 -20.28 27.69
N GLN A 154 6.58 -20.42 26.57
CA GLN A 154 6.52 -21.67 25.81
C GLN A 154 7.88 -22.07 25.22
N LEU A 155 8.73 -21.11 24.87
CA LEU A 155 10.07 -21.40 24.35
C LEU A 155 10.97 -22.11 25.38
N SER A 156 10.66 -22.02 26.67
CA SER A 156 11.47 -22.52 27.77
C SER A 156 10.82 -23.60 28.63
N ASP A 157 9.90 -24.40 28.04
CA ASP A 157 9.26 -25.55 28.66
C ASP A 157 8.56 -25.30 30.03
N GLY A 158 7.94 -24.11 30.19
CA GLY A 158 6.94 -23.91 31.24
C GLY A 158 7.45 -23.62 32.64
N TYR A 159 8.57 -22.94 32.81
CA TYR A 159 9.03 -22.42 34.10
C TYR A 159 8.84 -20.90 34.24
N PRO A 160 7.61 -20.37 34.39
CA PRO A 160 7.34 -18.93 34.36
C PRO A 160 7.85 -18.16 35.58
N TYR A 161 7.88 -18.80 36.73
CA TYR A 161 8.06 -18.10 38.03
C TYR A 161 9.50 -17.72 38.39
N TYR A 162 10.50 -18.21 37.67
CA TYR A 162 11.90 -18.01 38.03
C TYR A 162 12.65 -16.95 37.21
N ARG A 163 11.99 -16.27 36.27
CA ARG A 163 12.66 -15.36 35.32
C ARG A 163 12.70 -13.91 35.77
N ILE A 164 11.63 -13.41 36.38
CA ILE A 164 11.56 -11.99 36.79
C ILE A 164 12.58 -11.72 37.89
N GLY A 165 13.36 -10.66 37.71
CA GLY A 165 14.46 -10.28 38.58
C GLY A 165 15.76 -11.10 38.41
N ARG A 166 15.78 -12.13 37.56
CA ARG A 166 16.95 -12.97 37.30
C ARG A 166 17.78 -12.44 36.14
N SER A 167 19.08 -12.71 36.19
CA SER A 167 19.98 -12.47 35.04
C SER A 167 19.67 -13.41 33.88
N LEU A 168 20.17 -13.10 32.69
CA LEU A 168 19.94 -13.91 31.48
C LEU A 168 20.34 -15.38 31.70
N THR A 169 21.47 -15.63 32.32
CA THR A 169 21.98 -17.00 32.61
C THR A 169 21.07 -17.78 33.53
N GLU A 170 20.46 -17.09 34.50
CA GLU A 170 19.54 -17.72 35.46
C GLU A 170 18.14 -17.86 34.89
N ALA A 171 17.73 -16.92 34.02
CA ALA A 171 16.40 -16.91 33.43
C ALA A 171 16.27 -17.91 32.25
N ILE A 172 17.34 -18.11 31.50
CA ILE A 172 17.36 -19.01 30.31
C ILE A 172 18.61 -19.90 30.42
N PRO A 173 18.61 -20.91 31.29
CA PRO A 173 19.75 -21.84 31.39
C PRO A 173 19.92 -22.59 30.05
N GLY A 174 21.18 -22.72 29.61
CA GLY A 174 21.52 -23.46 28.38
C GLY A 174 21.65 -22.61 27.14
N ILE A 175 21.35 -21.29 27.18
CA ILE A 175 21.68 -20.37 26.06
C ILE A 175 23.17 -19.96 26.17
N ASP A 176 23.80 -19.67 25.03
CA ASP A 176 25.13 -19.04 25.02
C ASP A 176 25.02 -17.59 25.52
N THR A 177 25.18 -17.46 26.84
CA THR A 177 24.85 -16.22 27.55
C THR A 177 25.92 -15.15 27.42
N ALA A 178 27.21 -15.50 27.27
CA ALA A 178 28.29 -14.51 27.28
C ALA A 178 28.18 -13.55 26.09
N ALA A 179 28.08 -14.08 24.88
CA ALA A 179 27.96 -13.30 23.65
C ALA A 179 26.65 -12.50 23.57
N LEU A 180 25.56 -13.02 24.14
CA LEU A 180 24.27 -12.32 24.16
C LEU A 180 24.23 -11.20 25.18
N GLN A 181 24.82 -11.41 26.36
CA GLN A 181 24.96 -10.37 27.38
C GLN A 181 25.84 -9.21 26.92
N ASP A 182 26.92 -9.50 26.18
CA ASP A 182 27.80 -8.46 25.65
C ASP A 182 27.03 -7.61 24.59
N ALA A 183 26.27 -8.23 23.71
CA ALA A 183 25.41 -7.52 22.78
C ALA A 183 24.32 -6.69 23.49
N MET A 184 23.72 -7.20 24.57
CA MET A 184 22.76 -6.42 25.37
C MET A 184 23.41 -5.19 26.01
N ARG A 185 24.66 -5.31 26.49
CA ARG A 185 25.41 -4.18 27.03
C ARG A 185 25.74 -3.14 25.96
N GLU A 186 26.10 -3.57 24.75
CA GLU A 186 26.31 -2.68 23.61
C GLU A 186 25.02 -1.90 23.29
N VAL A 187 23.87 -2.57 23.20
CA VAL A 187 22.56 -1.92 22.97
C VAL A 187 22.22 -0.92 24.07
N LEU A 188 22.54 -1.22 25.35
CA LEU A 188 22.35 -0.28 26.47
C LEU A 188 23.28 0.93 26.37
N ALA A 189 24.52 0.75 25.92
CA ALA A 189 25.52 1.80 25.82
C ALA A 189 25.28 2.72 24.61
N ASP A 190 25.02 2.14 23.44
CA ASP A 190 24.97 2.85 22.16
C ASP A 190 23.56 3.24 21.72
N GLY A 191 22.54 2.61 22.31
CA GLY A 191 21.15 2.81 21.93
C GLY A 191 20.82 2.32 20.52
N ARG A 192 21.67 1.50 19.91
CA ARG A 192 21.45 0.92 18.56
C ARG A 192 20.91 -0.51 18.67
N PRO A 193 19.92 -0.87 17.86
CA PRO A 193 19.41 -2.24 17.86
C PRO A 193 20.44 -3.21 17.26
N THR A 194 20.50 -4.41 17.82
CA THR A 194 21.17 -5.56 17.22
C THR A 194 20.11 -6.46 16.63
N ILE A 195 20.16 -6.76 15.35
CA ILE A 195 19.13 -7.52 14.64
C ILE A 195 19.72 -8.87 14.20
N ASP A 196 18.90 -9.92 14.33
CA ASP A 196 19.13 -11.25 13.75
C ASP A 196 20.46 -11.90 14.18
N ARG A 197 20.73 -11.87 15.48
CA ARG A 197 21.90 -12.55 16.06
C ARG A 197 21.58 -14.01 16.34
N GLU A 198 22.35 -14.91 15.78
CA GLU A 198 22.22 -16.34 16.05
C GLU A 198 22.66 -16.68 17.48
N ALA A 199 21.81 -17.41 18.21
CA ALA A 199 22.07 -17.92 19.53
C ALA A 199 21.66 -19.39 19.62
N HIS A 200 22.48 -20.20 20.27
CA HIS A 200 22.22 -21.62 20.48
C HIS A 200 21.71 -21.85 21.91
N TRP A 201 20.60 -22.53 22.01
CA TRP A 201 20.05 -22.98 23.27
C TRP A 201 20.09 -24.49 23.35
N SER A 202 20.60 -25.00 24.46
CA SER A 202 20.65 -26.45 24.71
C SER A 202 20.26 -26.75 26.17
N HIS A 203 19.23 -27.57 26.34
CA HIS A 203 18.77 -28.02 27.64
C HIS A 203 18.36 -29.50 27.61
N GLY A 204 19.04 -30.37 28.35
CA GLY A 204 18.89 -31.81 28.20
C GLY A 204 19.22 -32.29 26.78
N ASP A 205 18.34 -33.08 26.18
CA ASP A 205 18.49 -33.58 24.81
C ASP A 205 17.98 -32.59 23.75
N GLN A 206 17.37 -31.47 24.13
CA GLN A 206 16.86 -30.46 23.21
C GLN A 206 17.95 -29.46 22.85
N LYS A 207 18.14 -29.25 21.55
CA LYS A 207 18.97 -28.20 20.97
C LYS A 207 18.12 -27.33 20.08
N ARG A 208 18.14 -26.02 20.29
CA ARG A 208 17.42 -25.04 19.48
C ARG A 208 18.39 -23.99 18.98
N ALA A 209 18.24 -23.62 17.72
CA ALA A 209 18.89 -22.45 17.16
C ALA A 209 17.89 -21.29 17.16
N LEU A 210 18.27 -20.19 17.78
CA LEU A 210 17.43 -19.01 17.95
C LEU A 210 18.03 -17.83 17.18
N SER A 211 17.22 -17.05 16.50
CA SER A 211 17.58 -15.68 16.13
C SER A 211 17.09 -14.75 17.20
N VAL A 212 17.99 -13.95 17.72
CA VAL A 212 17.70 -12.99 18.78
C VAL A 212 17.95 -11.57 18.25
N SER A 213 16.91 -10.76 18.29
CA SER A 213 17.00 -9.32 18.03
C SER A 213 16.89 -8.57 19.35
N LEU A 214 17.77 -7.60 19.56
CA LEU A 214 17.87 -6.78 20.77
C LEU A 214 17.53 -5.33 20.42
N LEU A 215 16.47 -4.82 21.00
CA LEU A 215 15.95 -3.48 20.74
C LEU A 215 16.10 -2.60 21.97
N PRO A 216 16.64 -1.36 21.87
CA PRO A 216 16.72 -0.45 22.99
C PRO A 216 15.33 0.04 23.39
N LEU A 217 14.98 -0.03 24.66
CA LEU A 217 13.81 0.61 25.23
C LEU A 217 14.18 2.01 25.70
N GLN A 218 13.66 3.04 25.04
CA GLN A 218 13.95 4.44 25.33
C GLN A 218 12.79 5.11 26.07
N GLY A 219 13.13 5.89 27.07
CA GLY A 219 12.18 6.78 27.72
C GLY A 219 11.85 8.01 26.86
N ALA A 220 10.87 8.79 27.29
CA ALA A 220 10.48 10.05 26.63
C ALA A 220 11.61 11.09 26.56
N ASP A 221 12.65 10.95 27.38
CA ASP A 221 13.86 11.78 27.42
C ASP A 221 14.98 11.23 26.49
N GLY A 222 14.71 10.17 25.72
CA GLY A 222 15.67 9.52 24.83
C GLY A 222 16.71 8.63 25.51
N ARG A 223 16.66 8.49 26.84
CA ARG A 223 17.58 7.60 27.57
C ARG A 223 17.17 6.14 27.43
N VAL A 224 18.14 5.26 27.24
CA VAL A 224 17.90 3.83 27.22
C VAL A 224 17.58 3.36 28.64
N LEU A 225 16.39 2.79 28.81
CA LEU A 225 15.85 2.30 30.07
C LEU A 225 16.08 0.80 30.24
N GLY A 226 16.27 0.06 29.15
CA GLY A 226 16.45 -1.38 29.15
C GLY A 226 16.55 -1.90 27.71
N VAL A 227 16.51 -3.22 27.57
CA VAL A 227 16.56 -3.93 26.28
C VAL A 227 15.34 -4.82 26.14
N CYS A 228 14.68 -4.78 24.99
CA CYS A 228 13.73 -5.80 24.60
C CYS A 228 14.43 -6.84 23.74
N SER A 229 14.43 -8.10 24.16
CA SER A 229 14.87 -9.23 23.35
C SER A 229 13.68 -9.88 22.66
N VAL A 230 13.82 -10.13 21.37
CA VAL A 230 12.87 -10.86 20.53
C VAL A 230 13.57 -12.10 20.03
N ALA A 231 13.07 -13.28 20.36
CA ALA A 231 13.70 -14.56 20.01
C ALA A 231 12.78 -15.39 19.13
N LEU A 232 13.34 -15.89 18.02
CA LEU A 232 12.69 -16.77 17.07
C LEU A 232 13.40 -18.10 17.06
N ASP A 233 12.64 -19.19 17.19
CA ASP A 233 13.18 -20.56 17.15
C ASP A 233 13.35 -20.97 15.68
N PHE A 234 14.60 -21.18 15.25
CA PHE A 234 14.96 -21.66 13.91
C PHE A 234 15.18 -23.17 13.84
N SER A 235 14.97 -23.89 14.89
CA SER A 235 15.18 -25.33 14.94
C SER A 235 14.35 -26.06 13.87
N ASN A 236 13.29 -25.42 13.39
CA ASN A 236 12.58 -25.76 12.18
C ASN A 236 12.93 -24.74 11.07
N SER A 237 13.59 -25.18 10.02
CA SER A 237 13.91 -24.37 8.84
C SER A 237 12.71 -23.57 8.28
N LYS A 238 11.49 -24.06 8.53
CA LYS A 238 10.22 -23.42 8.15
C LYS A 238 10.02 -22.01 8.70
N ALA A 239 10.46 -21.72 9.94
CA ALA A 239 10.27 -20.38 10.52
C ALA A 239 11.17 -19.34 9.83
N ARG A 240 12.36 -19.74 9.42
CA ARG A 240 13.28 -18.90 8.65
C ARG A 240 12.71 -18.64 7.25
N ASP A 241 12.28 -19.71 6.58
CA ASP A 241 11.69 -19.61 5.24
C ASP A 241 10.45 -18.68 5.24
N HIS A 242 9.63 -18.74 6.31
CA HIS A 242 8.47 -17.87 6.47
C HIS A 242 8.85 -16.39 6.65
N LEU A 243 9.91 -16.10 7.43
CA LEU A 243 10.39 -14.72 7.61
C LEU A 243 11.00 -14.15 6.34
N ASP A 244 11.81 -14.95 5.65
CA ASP A 244 12.41 -14.56 4.38
C ASP A 244 11.32 -14.29 3.35
N LEU A 245 10.27 -15.12 3.31
CA LEU A 245 9.10 -14.92 2.45
C LEU A 245 8.36 -13.61 2.75
N LEU A 246 8.09 -13.30 4.03
CA LEU A 246 7.44 -12.05 4.42
C LEU A 246 8.30 -10.82 4.12
N ARG A 247 9.61 -10.94 4.25
CA ARG A 247 10.57 -9.89 3.91
C ARG A 247 10.59 -9.64 2.40
N GLU A 248 10.66 -10.70 1.61
CA GLU A 248 10.61 -10.62 0.15
C GLU A 248 9.26 -10.05 -0.32
N ALA A 249 8.16 -10.49 0.27
CA ALA A 249 6.83 -9.96 0.00
C ALA A 249 6.73 -8.45 0.27
N SER A 250 7.40 -7.95 1.33
CA SER A 250 7.40 -6.52 1.65
C SER A 250 8.13 -5.66 0.61
N VAL A 251 9.05 -6.25 -0.15
CA VAL A 251 9.81 -5.55 -1.20
C VAL A 251 9.11 -5.68 -2.55
N ARG A 252 8.63 -6.89 -2.90
CA ARG A 252 8.06 -7.18 -4.21
C ARG A 252 6.61 -6.73 -4.33
N LEU A 253 5.76 -7.12 -3.36
CA LEU A 253 4.34 -6.74 -3.38
C LEU A 253 4.20 -5.22 -3.20
N GLY A 254 3.78 -4.54 -4.26
CA GLY A 254 3.64 -3.07 -4.27
C GLY A 254 4.79 -2.33 -4.97
N SER A 255 5.73 -3.05 -5.56
CA SER A 255 6.74 -2.45 -6.44
C SER A 255 6.15 -1.97 -7.77
N THR A 256 5.00 -2.50 -8.18
CA THR A 256 4.27 -2.16 -9.39
C THR A 256 2.86 -1.64 -9.06
N LEU A 257 2.34 -0.77 -9.93
CA LEU A 257 0.95 -0.29 -9.89
C LEU A 257 0.10 -1.04 -10.95
N ASP A 258 0.37 -2.33 -11.12
CA ASP A 258 -0.33 -3.19 -12.07
C ASP A 258 -0.98 -4.37 -11.34
N VAL A 259 -2.30 -4.54 -11.53
CA VAL A 259 -3.10 -5.58 -10.86
C VAL A 259 -2.63 -6.98 -11.25
N MET A 260 -2.32 -7.19 -12.53
CA MET A 260 -1.91 -8.51 -13.05
C MET A 260 -0.53 -8.91 -12.55
N SER A 261 0.39 -7.96 -12.51
CA SER A 261 1.75 -8.16 -12.01
C SER A 261 1.74 -8.45 -10.51
N THR A 262 1.01 -7.66 -9.73
CA THR A 262 0.90 -7.85 -8.27
C THR A 262 0.25 -9.19 -7.91
N ALA A 263 -0.80 -9.59 -8.64
CA ALA A 263 -1.46 -10.89 -8.43
C ALA A 263 -0.51 -12.06 -8.77
N GLN A 264 0.27 -11.94 -9.84
CA GLN A 264 1.25 -12.93 -10.24
C GLN A 264 2.41 -13.03 -9.24
N GLU A 265 2.91 -11.89 -8.74
CA GLU A 265 3.94 -11.84 -7.70
C GLU A 265 3.49 -12.53 -6.41
N LEU A 266 2.23 -12.33 -5.97
CA LEU A 266 1.68 -13.06 -4.83
C LEU A 266 1.73 -14.57 -5.06
N ALA A 267 1.29 -15.04 -6.25
CA ALA A 267 1.28 -16.45 -6.55
C ALA A 267 2.70 -17.04 -6.56
N GLU A 268 3.66 -16.37 -7.19
CA GLU A 268 5.05 -16.80 -7.29
C GLU A 268 5.79 -16.78 -5.95
N LEU A 269 5.56 -15.76 -5.14
CA LEU A 269 6.17 -15.64 -3.81
C LEU A 269 5.79 -16.78 -2.88
N ALA A 270 4.55 -17.26 -2.97
CA ALA A 270 4.05 -18.28 -2.06
C ALA A 270 4.55 -19.70 -2.37
N ILE A 271 5.09 -19.93 -3.56
CA ILE A 271 5.69 -21.22 -3.93
C ILE A 271 7.24 -21.15 -3.82
N PRO A 272 7.92 -22.25 -3.49
CA PRO A 272 7.41 -23.52 -2.93
C PRO A 272 7.22 -23.47 -1.40
N VAL A 273 7.52 -22.34 -0.76
CA VAL A 273 7.65 -22.24 0.72
C VAL A 273 6.33 -22.54 1.43
N LEU A 274 5.25 -21.96 0.96
CA LEU A 274 3.93 -22.09 1.59
C LEU A 274 3.08 -23.17 0.91
N ALA A 275 3.01 -23.15 -0.43
CA ALA A 275 2.13 -24.02 -1.22
C ALA A 275 2.84 -24.58 -2.45
N ASP A 276 2.28 -25.64 -3.04
CA ASP A 276 2.76 -26.19 -4.30
C ASP A 276 2.04 -25.57 -5.51
N TYR A 277 0.82 -25.06 -5.28
CA TYR A 277 -0.01 -24.40 -6.28
C TYR A 277 -0.76 -23.23 -5.68
N VAL A 278 -0.76 -22.12 -6.38
CA VAL A 278 -1.41 -20.86 -5.94
C VAL A 278 -2.17 -20.22 -7.10
N THR A 279 -3.36 -19.72 -6.81
CA THR A 279 -4.14 -18.90 -7.74
C THR A 279 -4.65 -17.63 -7.11
N VAL A 280 -4.71 -16.58 -7.91
CA VAL A 280 -5.30 -15.29 -7.54
C VAL A 280 -6.36 -14.94 -8.56
N ASP A 281 -7.62 -14.89 -8.14
CA ASP A 281 -8.76 -14.62 -8.99
C ASP A 281 -9.43 -13.32 -8.56
N VAL A 282 -9.59 -12.37 -9.50
CA VAL A 282 -10.17 -11.05 -9.27
C VAL A 282 -11.41 -10.85 -10.13
N PRO A 283 -12.36 -9.96 -9.74
CA PRO A 283 -13.47 -9.58 -10.60
C PRO A 283 -13.00 -8.99 -11.93
N GLU A 284 -13.72 -9.27 -13.02
CA GLU A 284 -13.41 -8.73 -14.36
C GLU A 284 -13.29 -7.20 -14.39
N ALA A 285 -14.01 -6.50 -13.52
CA ALA A 285 -13.94 -5.05 -13.39
C ALA A 285 -12.57 -4.52 -12.92
N MET A 286 -11.72 -5.38 -12.34
CA MET A 286 -10.35 -5.02 -11.93
C MET A 286 -9.31 -5.30 -13.02
N MET A 287 -9.70 -5.94 -14.13
CA MET A 287 -8.76 -6.29 -15.20
C MET A 287 -8.36 -5.05 -16.01
N PRO A 288 -7.14 -5.02 -16.58
CA PRO A 288 -6.72 -3.96 -17.49
C PRO A 288 -7.69 -3.81 -18.67
N GLY A 289 -8.06 -2.56 -18.98
CA GLY A 289 -9.00 -2.26 -20.08
C GLY A 289 -10.49 -2.40 -19.74
N ALA A 290 -10.85 -2.75 -18.50
CA ALA A 290 -12.23 -2.70 -18.04
C ALA A 290 -12.72 -1.24 -17.99
N GLU A 291 -13.87 -0.96 -18.63
CA GLU A 291 -14.45 0.39 -18.64
C GLU A 291 -14.88 0.78 -17.20
N PRO A 292 -14.39 1.92 -16.67
CA PRO A 292 -14.65 2.32 -15.28
C PRO A 292 -16.13 2.54 -14.94
N LEU A 293 -16.96 2.80 -15.94
CA LEU A 293 -18.38 3.13 -15.81
C LEU A 293 -19.32 1.98 -16.18
N ARG A 294 -18.79 0.85 -16.63
CA ARG A 294 -19.62 -0.32 -16.92
C ARG A 294 -20.04 -1.02 -15.64
N ARG A 295 -21.30 -1.45 -15.56
CA ARG A 295 -21.74 -2.34 -14.49
C ARG A 295 -20.91 -3.62 -14.54
N PRO A 296 -20.48 -4.16 -13.36
CA PRO A 296 -19.72 -5.40 -13.34
C PRO A 296 -20.43 -6.48 -14.15
N ALA A 297 -19.69 -7.20 -14.97
CA ALA A 297 -20.23 -8.34 -15.68
C ALA A 297 -20.72 -9.38 -14.68
N VAL A 298 -21.94 -9.85 -14.86
CA VAL A 298 -22.54 -10.87 -14.02
C VAL A 298 -22.90 -12.07 -14.89
N THR A 299 -22.81 -13.26 -14.32
CA THR A 299 -23.29 -14.48 -14.96
C THR A 299 -24.81 -14.43 -15.09
N GLU A 300 -25.40 -15.34 -15.92
CA GLU A 300 -26.86 -15.51 -16.03
C GLU A 300 -27.52 -15.73 -14.65
N ALA A 301 -26.79 -16.25 -13.67
CA ALA A 301 -27.22 -16.46 -12.29
C ALA A 301 -27.03 -15.22 -11.38
N GLY A 302 -26.55 -14.08 -11.92
CA GLY A 302 -26.34 -12.84 -11.15
C GLY A 302 -25.04 -12.78 -10.34
N SER A 303 -24.13 -13.75 -10.50
CA SER A 303 -22.83 -13.77 -9.82
C SER A 303 -21.78 -12.97 -10.60
N PRO A 304 -20.83 -12.29 -9.93
CA PRO A 304 -19.74 -11.59 -10.60
C PRO A 304 -18.89 -12.55 -11.44
N VAL A 305 -18.41 -12.08 -12.59
CA VAL A 305 -17.45 -12.81 -13.42
C VAL A 305 -16.06 -12.57 -12.86
N PHE A 306 -15.31 -13.64 -12.58
CA PHE A 306 -13.94 -13.62 -12.12
C PHE A 306 -12.98 -13.99 -13.24
N ARG A 307 -11.76 -13.45 -13.17
CA ARG A 307 -10.66 -13.78 -14.06
C ARG A 307 -9.42 -14.16 -13.26
N ARG A 308 -8.63 -15.07 -13.83
CA ARG A 308 -7.34 -15.50 -13.27
C ARG A 308 -6.31 -14.40 -13.45
N ALA A 309 -6.00 -13.66 -12.37
CA ALA A 309 -4.99 -12.60 -12.39
C ALA A 309 -3.57 -13.13 -12.14
N GLY A 310 -3.43 -14.13 -11.26
CA GLY A 310 -2.16 -14.76 -10.96
C GLY A 310 -2.29 -16.28 -10.84
N VAL A 311 -1.26 -17.00 -11.26
CA VAL A 311 -1.17 -18.44 -11.09
C VAL A 311 0.29 -18.88 -11.04
N ALA A 312 0.62 -19.76 -10.10
CA ALA A 312 1.94 -20.37 -9.99
C ALA A 312 1.84 -21.83 -9.50
N SER A 313 2.75 -22.65 -9.92
CA SER A 313 2.89 -24.05 -9.49
C SER A 313 4.37 -24.42 -9.42
N VAL A 314 4.69 -25.37 -8.54
CA VAL A 314 6.00 -26.03 -8.51
C VAL A 314 6.19 -27.00 -9.69
N HIS A 315 5.10 -27.33 -10.40
CA HIS A 315 5.11 -28.22 -11.55
C HIS A 315 5.13 -27.43 -12.87
N ASP A 316 5.93 -27.89 -13.82
CA ASP A 316 5.95 -27.33 -15.16
C ASP A 316 4.59 -27.45 -15.85
N GLY A 317 4.17 -26.39 -16.54
CA GLY A 317 2.90 -26.35 -17.26
C GLY A 317 1.65 -26.23 -16.39
N VAL A 318 1.81 -26.05 -15.07
CA VAL A 318 0.71 -25.77 -14.11
C VAL A 318 -0.47 -26.77 -14.25
N PRO A 319 -0.23 -28.09 -14.07
CA PRO A 319 -1.25 -29.13 -14.30
C PRO A 319 -2.46 -29.02 -13.35
N GLU A 320 -2.33 -28.30 -12.24
CA GLU A 320 -3.38 -28.06 -11.26
C GLU A 320 -4.41 -27.03 -11.72
N SER A 321 -4.09 -26.27 -12.76
CA SER A 321 -4.95 -25.19 -13.21
C SER A 321 -5.87 -25.60 -14.36
N LEU A 322 -7.17 -25.34 -14.20
CA LEU A 322 -8.16 -25.45 -15.28
C LEU A 322 -8.11 -24.27 -16.26
N ARG A 323 -7.51 -23.18 -15.83
CA ARG A 323 -7.55 -21.90 -16.55
C ARG A 323 -6.18 -21.25 -16.56
N GLU A 324 -5.80 -20.80 -17.70
CA GLU A 324 -4.63 -19.96 -17.87
C GLU A 324 -4.89 -18.54 -17.30
N ARG A 325 -3.83 -17.77 -17.20
CA ARG A 325 -3.90 -16.37 -16.82
C ARG A 325 -4.83 -15.60 -17.78
N GLU A 326 -5.57 -14.64 -17.26
CA GLU A 326 -6.58 -13.82 -17.96
C GLU A 326 -7.86 -14.54 -18.38
N GLN A 327 -7.94 -15.84 -18.23
CA GLN A 327 -9.16 -16.58 -18.55
C GLN A 327 -10.23 -16.43 -17.47
N THR A 328 -11.49 -16.56 -17.89
CA THR A 328 -12.65 -16.55 -16.99
C THR A 328 -12.64 -17.78 -16.08
N VAL A 329 -12.82 -17.54 -14.78
CA VAL A 329 -12.89 -18.57 -13.74
C VAL A 329 -14.34 -18.77 -13.30
N PHE A 330 -14.80 -20.00 -13.39
CA PHE A 330 -16.07 -20.40 -12.82
C PHE A 330 -15.89 -20.75 -11.34
N MET A 331 -16.69 -20.14 -10.49
CA MET A 331 -16.75 -20.43 -9.06
C MET A 331 -18.09 -21.12 -8.75
N PRO A 332 -18.08 -22.44 -8.49
CA PRO A 332 -19.32 -23.16 -8.24
C PRO A 332 -20.09 -22.62 -7.03
N PRO A 333 -21.43 -22.53 -7.08
CA PRO A 333 -22.22 -22.20 -5.91
C PRO A 333 -21.96 -23.19 -4.75
N ARG A 334 -21.84 -22.67 -3.52
CA ARG A 334 -21.49 -23.43 -2.30
C ARG A 334 -20.06 -24.01 -2.29
N SER A 335 -19.19 -23.58 -3.21
CA SER A 335 -17.76 -23.88 -3.13
C SER A 335 -17.09 -23.07 -2.01
N PRO A 336 -15.91 -23.50 -1.53
CA PRO A 336 -15.10 -22.72 -0.60
C PRO A 336 -14.84 -21.30 -1.10
N PHE A 337 -14.63 -21.11 -2.40
CA PHE A 337 -14.41 -19.80 -3.03
C PHE A 337 -15.61 -18.86 -2.82
N MET A 338 -16.83 -19.32 -3.12
CA MET A 338 -18.04 -18.53 -2.92
C MET A 338 -18.34 -18.31 -1.43
N ALA A 339 -18.06 -19.29 -0.59
CA ALA A 339 -18.21 -19.17 0.86
C ALA A 339 -17.31 -18.06 1.43
N VAL A 340 -16.03 -18.01 0.99
CA VAL A 340 -15.04 -16.99 1.38
C VAL A 340 -15.47 -15.59 0.91
N LEU A 341 -15.92 -15.45 -0.34
CA LEU A 341 -16.41 -14.17 -0.88
C LEU A 341 -17.60 -13.61 -0.09
N HIS A 342 -18.52 -14.48 0.36
CA HIS A 342 -19.69 -14.04 1.12
C HIS A 342 -19.40 -13.81 2.61
N SER A 343 -18.64 -14.72 3.24
CA SER A 343 -18.37 -14.66 4.67
C SER A 343 -17.25 -13.69 5.03
N ARG A 344 -16.38 -13.35 4.08
CA ARG A 344 -15.13 -12.59 4.27
C ARG A 344 -14.21 -13.26 5.28
N ARG A 345 -14.29 -14.57 5.40
CA ARG A 345 -13.46 -15.37 6.30
C ARG A 345 -12.70 -16.40 5.50
N PRO A 346 -11.44 -16.68 5.84
CA PRO A 346 -10.67 -17.71 5.18
C PRO A 346 -11.34 -19.08 5.34
N HIS A 347 -11.19 -19.90 4.31
CA HIS A 347 -11.50 -21.32 4.35
C HIS A 347 -10.22 -22.10 4.54
N PHE A 348 -10.19 -22.97 5.55
CA PHE A 348 -9.04 -23.77 5.92
C PHE A 348 -9.44 -25.25 5.92
N GLU A 349 -8.90 -26.00 4.98
CA GLU A 349 -9.20 -27.42 4.77
C GLU A 349 -7.89 -28.22 4.69
N PRO A 350 -7.32 -28.61 5.85
CA PRO A 350 -6.05 -29.36 5.91
C PRO A 350 -6.10 -30.69 5.17
N VAL A 351 -7.26 -31.33 5.16
CA VAL A 351 -7.51 -32.56 4.40
C VAL A 351 -8.71 -32.31 3.50
N LEU A 352 -8.45 -32.17 2.20
CA LEU A 352 -9.47 -31.88 1.22
C LEU A 352 -10.44 -33.05 1.07
N ASP A 353 -11.73 -32.79 1.31
CA ASP A 353 -12.78 -33.78 1.18
C ASP A 353 -13.20 -33.93 -0.30
N THR A 354 -12.80 -35.05 -0.91
CA THR A 354 -13.14 -35.40 -2.29
C THR A 354 -14.27 -36.44 -2.39
N SER A 355 -14.98 -36.71 -1.27
CA SER A 355 -16.09 -37.66 -1.26
C SER A 355 -17.30 -37.18 -2.09
N PRO A 356 -18.15 -38.10 -2.58
CA PRO A 356 -19.42 -37.73 -3.22
C PRO A 356 -20.31 -36.93 -2.27
N GLY A 357 -21.02 -35.92 -2.78
CA GLY A 357 -21.88 -35.02 -2.01
C GLY A 357 -21.21 -33.68 -1.68
N THR A 358 -19.94 -33.51 -2.01
CA THR A 358 -19.20 -32.24 -1.81
C THR A 358 -19.49 -31.23 -2.93
N TRP A 359 -18.90 -30.04 -2.81
CA TRP A 359 -19.00 -29.02 -3.85
C TRP A 359 -18.36 -29.43 -5.18
N LEU A 360 -17.46 -30.41 -5.17
CA LEU A 360 -16.78 -30.95 -6.35
C LEU A 360 -17.72 -31.66 -7.32
N ASP A 361 -18.85 -32.18 -6.87
CA ASP A 361 -19.86 -32.78 -7.74
C ASP A 361 -20.42 -31.78 -8.79
N ARG A 362 -20.28 -30.48 -8.51
CA ARG A 362 -20.73 -29.40 -9.40
C ARG A 362 -19.63 -28.86 -10.31
N ASP A 363 -18.41 -29.33 -10.13
CA ASP A 363 -17.23 -28.98 -10.94
C ASP A 363 -16.42 -30.25 -11.25
N PRO A 364 -16.93 -31.11 -12.14
CA PRO A 364 -16.29 -32.40 -12.42
C PRO A 364 -14.90 -32.25 -13.08
N ASP A 365 -14.65 -31.15 -13.76
CA ASP A 365 -13.33 -30.89 -14.35
C ASP A 365 -12.29 -30.60 -13.27
N ARG A 366 -12.67 -29.79 -12.28
CA ARG A 366 -11.83 -29.51 -11.11
C ARG A 366 -11.61 -30.78 -10.26
N ALA A 367 -12.67 -31.56 -10.02
CA ALA A 367 -12.53 -32.84 -9.33
C ALA A 367 -11.52 -33.76 -10.01
N ARG A 368 -11.56 -33.84 -11.34
CA ARG A 368 -10.62 -34.65 -12.14
C ARG A 368 -9.17 -34.18 -11.97
N ILE A 369 -8.95 -32.85 -11.98
CA ILE A 369 -7.61 -32.30 -11.79
C ILE A 369 -7.12 -32.54 -10.36
N ILE A 370 -7.94 -32.30 -9.35
CA ILE A 370 -7.60 -32.58 -7.94
C ILE A 370 -7.14 -34.02 -7.77
N HIS A 371 -7.88 -34.98 -8.34
CA HIS A 371 -7.49 -36.39 -8.29
C HIS A 371 -6.22 -36.69 -9.09
N ALA A 372 -6.07 -36.10 -10.27
CA ALA A 372 -4.90 -36.33 -11.14
C ALA A 372 -3.61 -35.77 -10.57
N THR A 373 -3.66 -34.64 -9.88
CA THR A 373 -2.49 -33.96 -9.29
C THR A 373 -2.22 -34.36 -7.84
N GLY A 374 -3.11 -35.14 -7.23
CA GLY A 374 -3.00 -35.53 -5.82
C GLY A 374 -3.19 -34.35 -4.85
N MET A 375 -3.93 -33.32 -5.23
CA MET A 375 -4.23 -32.19 -4.37
C MET A 375 -5.00 -32.65 -3.13
N HIS A 376 -4.47 -32.41 -1.94
CA HIS A 376 -4.98 -33.00 -0.70
C HIS A 376 -5.22 -31.99 0.42
N SER A 377 -4.78 -30.71 0.26
CA SER A 377 -4.92 -29.68 1.30
C SER A 377 -5.17 -28.34 0.62
N LEU A 378 -6.08 -27.53 1.18
CA LEU A 378 -6.55 -26.27 0.57
C LEU A 378 -6.71 -25.16 1.61
N ILE A 379 -6.24 -23.99 1.26
CA ILE A 379 -6.55 -22.71 1.93
C ILE A 379 -7.12 -21.77 0.88
N VAL A 380 -8.24 -21.09 1.19
CA VAL A 380 -8.80 -20.01 0.36
C VAL A 380 -9.00 -18.78 1.22
N ILE A 381 -8.46 -17.65 0.78
CA ILE A 381 -8.46 -16.39 1.55
C ILE A 381 -9.06 -15.27 0.71
N PRO A 382 -9.95 -14.42 1.26
CA PRO A 382 -10.44 -13.25 0.56
C PRO A 382 -9.32 -12.20 0.43
N LEU A 383 -9.19 -11.62 -0.74
CA LEU A 383 -8.40 -10.42 -0.96
C LEU A 383 -9.26 -9.23 -0.50
N GLU A 384 -9.03 -8.74 0.70
CA GLU A 384 -9.84 -7.66 1.28
C GLU A 384 -8.95 -6.43 1.56
N ALA A 385 -9.37 -5.29 1.06
CA ALA A 385 -8.76 -4.00 1.35
C ALA A 385 -9.83 -2.94 1.55
N ARG A 386 -9.64 -2.08 2.56
CA ARG A 386 -10.55 -0.94 2.90
C ARG A 386 -12.03 -1.31 3.03
N GLY A 387 -12.32 -2.57 3.39
CA GLY A 387 -13.68 -3.08 3.55
C GLY A 387 -14.32 -3.65 2.28
N ASP A 388 -13.62 -3.65 1.15
CA ASP A 388 -14.07 -4.25 -0.10
C ASP A 388 -13.34 -5.57 -0.37
N VAL A 389 -14.08 -6.55 -0.91
CA VAL A 389 -13.51 -7.83 -1.35
C VAL A 389 -13.09 -7.71 -2.82
N LEU A 390 -11.79 -7.73 -3.06
CA LEU A 390 -11.14 -7.57 -4.36
C LEU A 390 -10.98 -8.88 -5.11
N GLY A 391 -11.25 -10.01 -4.48
CA GLY A 391 -11.08 -11.33 -5.09
C GLY A 391 -10.78 -12.41 -4.07
N VAL A 392 -10.18 -13.50 -4.54
CA VAL A 392 -9.75 -14.62 -3.70
C VAL A 392 -8.37 -15.11 -4.10
N ALA A 393 -7.59 -15.52 -3.11
CA ALA A 393 -6.35 -16.29 -3.30
C ALA A 393 -6.57 -17.70 -2.78
N ALA A 394 -6.15 -18.70 -3.55
CA ALA A 394 -6.22 -20.10 -3.15
C ALA A 394 -4.82 -20.73 -3.19
N PHE A 395 -4.51 -21.47 -2.13
CA PHE A 395 -3.26 -22.17 -1.92
C PHE A 395 -3.55 -23.66 -1.79
N ALA A 396 -2.83 -24.49 -2.51
CA ALA A 396 -3.02 -25.93 -2.45
C ALA A 396 -1.69 -26.67 -2.32
N ARG A 397 -1.74 -27.85 -1.70
CA ARG A 397 -0.62 -28.80 -1.62
C ARG A 397 -0.93 -30.04 -2.45
N THR A 398 0.07 -30.43 -3.23
CA THR A 398 0.04 -31.58 -4.13
C THR A 398 1.26 -32.49 -3.90
N SER A 399 2.47 -31.94 -4.04
CA SER A 399 3.74 -32.66 -3.87
C SER A 399 4.23 -32.66 -2.42
N ASN A 400 3.98 -31.62 -1.67
CA ASN A 400 4.30 -31.56 -0.25
C ASN A 400 3.30 -32.44 0.53
N PRO A 401 3.73 -33.60 1.12
CA PRO A 401 2.81 -34.54 1.73
C PRO A 401 2.20 -34.03 3.07
N ALA A 402 2.77 -32.99 3.66
CA ALA A 402 2.27 -32.45 4.92
C ALA A 402 1.02 -31.59 4.66
N PRO A 403 -0.10 -31.79 5.39
CA PRO A 403 -1.24 -30.90 5.30
C PRO A 403 -0.91 -29.48 5.77
N PHE A 404 -1.70 -28.50 5.35
CA PHE A 404 -1.57 -27.15 5.90
C PHE A 404 -1.82 -27.13 7.40
N THR A 405 -1.03 -26.34 8.10
CA THR A 405 -1.17 -26.08 9.53
C THR A 405 -1.85 -24.71 9.76
N ARG A 406 -2.23 -24.44 11.02
CA ARG A 406 -2.74 -23.10 11.37
C ARG A 406 -1.69 -22.00 11.20
N ASN A 407 -0.40 -22.31 11.38
CA ASN A 407 0.68 -21.36 11.12
C ASN A 407 0.80 -21.03 9.62
N ASP A 408 0.61 -22.03 8.75
CA ASP A 408 0.57 -21.79 7.30
C ASP A 408 -0.62 -20.90 6.93
N LEU A 409 -1.78 -21.05 7.58
CA LEU A 409 -2.93 -20.17 7.38
C LEU A 409 -2.60 -18.72 7.77
N VAL A 410 -2.01 -18.50 8.95
CA VAL A 410 -1.63 -17.15 9.41
C VAL A 410 -0.65 -16.48 8.45
N LEU A 411 0.34 -17.24 7.96
CA LEU A 411 1.29 -16.76 6.96
C LEU A 411 0.59 -16.39 5.64
N ALA A 412 -0.32 -17.24 5.17
CA ALA A 412 -1.11 -17.00 3.97
C ALA A 412 -1.97 -15.73 4.11
N GLU A 413 -2.63 -15.54 5.26
CA GLU A 413 -3.44 -14.35 5.57
C GLU A 413 -2.58 -13.08 5.55
N GLU A 414 -1.37 -13.11 6.11
CA GLU A 414 -0.46 -11.95 6.10
C GLU A 414 -0.01 -11.60 4.68
N LEU A 415 0.36 -12.59 3.86
CA LEU A 415 0.74 -12.38 2.45
C LEU A 415 -0.42 -11.81 1.64
N VAL A 416 -1.61 -12.40 1.79
CA VAL A 416 -2.81 -11.98 1.07
C VAL A 416 -3.24 -10.57 1.48
N THR A 417 -3.15 -10.23 2.76
CA THR A 417 -3.47 -8.88 3.25
C THR A 417 -2.57 -7.82 2.61
N ARG A 418 -1.27 -8.07 2.50
CA ARG A 418 -0.33 -7.17 1.84
C ARG A 418 -0.61 -7.05 0.35
N ALA A 419 -0.82 -8.17 -0.32
CA ALA A 419 -1.16 -8.19 -1.73
C ALA A 419 -2.49 -7.48 -2.01
N ALA A 420 -3.50 -7.66 -1.16
CA ALA A 420 -4.80 -7.01 -1.31
C ALA A 420 -4.67 -5.48 -1.25
N LEU A 421 -3.86 -4.93 -0.32
CA LEU A 421 -3.60 -3.49 -0.26
C LEU A 421 -2.89 -2.98 -1.53
N SER A 422 -1.92 -3.74 -2.04
CA SER A 422 -1.21 -3.37 -3.27
C SER A 422 -2.11 -3.46 -4.51
N LEU A 423 -2.95 -4.49 -4.58
CA LEU A 423 -3.96 -4.67 -5.64
C LEU A 423 -4.99 -3.54 -5.63
N ASP A 424 -5.47 -3.12 -4.46
CA ASP A 424 -6.39 -2.01 -4.32
C ASP A 424 -5.74 -0.69 -4.80
N ASN A 425 -4.52 -0.43 -4.40
CA ASN A 425 -3.77 0.74 -4.85
C ASN A 425 -3.58 0.74 -6.37
N ALA A 426 -3.19 -0.40 -6.95
CA ALA A 426 -3.04 -0.56 -8.39
C ALA A 426 -4.36 -0.36 -9.15
N HIS A 427 -5.46 -0.93 -8.64
CA HIS A 427 -6.79 -0.77 -9.22
C HIS A 427 -7.27 0.68 -9.16
N GLN A 428 -7.15 1.34 -8.00
CA GLN A 428 -7.54 2.75 -7.85
C GLN A 428 -6.72 3.67 -8.76
N TYR A 429 -5.39 3.43 -8.86
CA TYR A 429 -4.53 4.17 -9.76
C TYR A 429 -4.96 3.99 -11.22
N THR A 430 -5.16 2.75 -11.66
CA THR A 430 -5.60 2.45 -13.04
C THR A 430 -6.95 3.09 -13.34
N ARG A 431 -7.89 3.03 -12.41
CA ARG A 431 -9.22 3.64 -12.55
C ARG A 431 -9.14 5.16 -12.64
N ALA A 432 -8.34 5.80 -11.78
CA ALA A 432 -8.14 7.24 -11.81
C ALA A 432 -7.51 7.68 -13.14
N ARG A 433 -6.47 6.94 -13.59
CA ARG A 433 -5.81 7.18 -14.89
C ARG A 433 -6.76 7.04 -16.06
N LEU A 434 -7.54 5.97 -16.13
CA LEU A 434 -8.52 5.77 -17.20
C LEU A 434 -9.61 6.85 -17.20
N THR A 435 -10.07 7.26 -16.03
CA THR A 435 -11.04 8.35 -15.91
C THR A 435 -10.45 9.65 -16.43
N ALA A 436 -9.22 9.96 -16.07
CA ALA A 436 -8.52 11.15 -16.52
C ALA A 436 -8.26 11.15 -18.02
N LEU A 437 -7.81 10.03 -18.61
CA LEU A 437 -7.64 9.88 -20.05
C LEU A 437 -8.97 10.00 -20.83
N THR A 438 -10.06 9.49 -20.25
CA THR A 438 -11.39 9.63 -20.85
C THR A 438 -11.82 11.09 -20.86
N LEU A 439 -11.65 11.80 -19.75
CA LEU A 439 -11.93 13.24 -19.66
C LEU A 439 -11.10 14.04 -20.68
N GLN A 440 -9.81 13.76 -20.79
CA GLN A 440 -8.94 14.42 -21.76
C GLN A 440 -9.41 14.18 -23.19
N ARG A 441 -9.73 12.90 -23.53
CA ARG A 441 -10.25 12.56 -24.85
C ARG A 441 -11.55 13.30 -25.15
N ASP A 442 -12.46 13.42 -24.18
CA ASP A 442 -13.73 14.12 -24.33
C ASP A 442 -13.55 15.65 -24.44
N LEU A 443 -12.46 16.20 -23.89
CA LEU A 443 -12.10 17.61 -24.03
C LEU A 443 -11.45 17.94 -25.38
N LEU A 444 -10.88 16.97 -26.09
CA LEU A 444 -10.34 17.14 -27.44
C LEU A 444 -11.46 17.07 -28.50
N PRO A 445 -11.26 17.62 -29.70
CA PRO A 445 -12.26 17.50 -30.79
C PRO A 445 -12.38 16.03 -31.19
N HIS A 446 -13.61 15.50 -31.21
CA HIS A 446 -13.86 14.13 -31.67
C HIS A 446 -13.77 14.00 -33.18
N ASP A 447 -14.27 15.01 -33.90
CA ASP A 447 -14.26 15.07 -35.36
C ASP A 447 -13.77 16.44 -35.83
N LEU A 448 -12.64 16.49 -36.49
CA LEU A 448 -12.16 17.68 -37.18
C LEU A 448 -12.67 17.66 -38.60
N HIS A 449 -13.41 18.68 -38.96
CA HIS A 449 -13.85 18.86 -40.31
C HIS A 449 -13.09 20.01 -40.97
N GLY A 450 -12.40 19.72 -42.04
CA GLY A 450 -11.85 20.73 -42.92
C GLY A 450 -12.96 21.47 -43.66
N SER A 451 -12.60 22.35 -44.55
CA SER A 451 -13.52 23.04 -45.49
C SER A 451 -13.32 22.54 -46.91
N ALA A 452 -14.11 23.05 -47.84
CA ALA A 452 -13.90 22.75 -49.26
C ALA A 452 -12.52 23.20 -49.77
N THR A 453 -11.88 24.15 -49.08
CA THR A 453 -10.58 24.73 -49.44
C THR A 453 -9.43 24.35 -48.53
N VAL A 454 -9.69 23.63 -47.41
CA VAL A 454 -8.67 23.20 -46.47
C VAL A 454 -8.98 21.79 -45.96
N GLU A 455 -8.13 20.84 -46.34
CA GLU A 455 -8.13 19.50 -45.77
C GLU A 455 -7.37 19.52 -44.43
N VAL A 456 -7.87 18.83 -43.39
CA VAL A 456 -7.22 18.78 -42.07
C VAL A 456 -7.02 17.34 -41.60
N ALA A 457 -5.94 17.12 -40.89
CA ALA A 457 -5.66 15.86 -40.19
C ALA A 457 -4.97 16.16 -38.86
N SER A 458 -5.18 15.33 -37.87
CA SER A 458 -4.54 15.50 -36.57
C SER A 458 -4.11 14.18 -35.93
N ARG A 459 -3.17 14.29 -35.03
CA ARG A 459 -2.76 13.18 -34.11
C ARG A 459 -2.54 13.75 -32.73
N TYR A 460 -2.97 12.97 -31.79
CA TYR A 460 -2.69 13.18 -30.36
C TYR A 460 -2.07 11.93 -29.78
N LEU A 461 -0.91 12.06 -29.16
CA LEU A 461 -0.25 10.98 -28.42
C LEU A 461 -0.07 11.47 -26.98
N PRO A 462 -0.76 10.85 -26.02
CA PRO A 462 -0.53 11.17 -24.62
C PRO A 462 0.85 10.68 -24.18
N SER A 463 1.48 11.42 -23.29
CA SER A 463 2.72 10.99 -22.63
C SER A 463 2.51 9.72 -21.84
N ASP A 464 3.56 8.88 -21.72
CA ASP A 464 3.55 7.68 -20.86
C ASP A 464 3.99 8.00 -19.43
N THR A 465 3.89 9.26 -19.01
CA THR A 465 4.18 9.65 -17.63
C THR A 465 3.14 9.08 -16.65
N ARG A 466 3.54 8.87 -15.40
CA ARG A 466 2.69 8.27 -14.35
C ARG A 466 1.36 9.01 -14.13
N GLU A 467 1.28 10.27 -14.48
CA GLU A 467 0.10 11.12 -14.30
C GLU A 467 -0.82 11.19 -15.52
N GLY A 468 -0.37 10.74 -16.69
CA GLY A 468 -1.15 10.29 -17.86
C GLY A 468 -2.19 11.22 -18.48
N VAL A 469 -2.26 12.50 -18.08
CA VAL A 469 -3.22 13.48 -18.56
C VAL A 469 -2.48 14.76 -18.90
N GLY A 470 -2.51 15.17 -20.17
CA GLY A 470 -1.77 16.32 -20.64
C GLY A 470 -2.57 17.61 -20.77
N GLY A 471 -1.81 18.68 -21.00
CA GLY A 471 -2.29 20.02 -21.25
C GLY A 471 -2.44 20.40 -22.71
N ASP A 472 -1.98 19.56 -23.61
CA ASP A 472 -1.96 19.81 -25.06
C ASP A 472 -3.34 19.79 -25.67
N TRP A 473 -3.58 20.72 -26.58
CA TRP A 473 -4.81 20.71 -27.38
C TRP A 473 -4.60 21.24 -28.80
N TYR A 474 -5.54 20.95 -29.66
CA TYR A 474 -5.71 21.56 -30.96
C TYR A 474 -7.20 21.77 -31.27
N ASP A 475 -7.51 22.68 -32.22
CA ASP A 475 -8.87 22.86 -32.68
C ASP A 475 -8.89 23.39 -34.12
N VAL A 476 -10.03 23.16 -34.79
CA VAL A 476 -10.34 23.69 -36.10
C VAL A 476 -11.70 24.36 -36.02
N ILE A 477 -11.76 25.66 -36.28
CA ILE A 477 -12.96 26.47 -36.09
C ILE A 477 -13.36 27.11 -37.40
N HIS A 478 -14.57 26.81 -37.86
CA HIS A 478 -15.13 27.46 -39.05
C HIS A 478 -15.59 28.88 -38.72
N LEU A 479 -15.06 29.84 -39.47
CA LEU A 479 -15.37 31.27 -39.30
C LEU A 479 -16.28 31.78 -40.46
N PRO A 480 -16.96 32.94 -40.27
CA PRO A 480 -17.73 33.54 -41.35
C PRO A 480 -16.90 33.80 -42.63
N GLY A 481 -17.52 33.71 -43.79
CA GLY A 481 -16.86 33.98 -45.08
C GLY A 481 -15.94 32.85 -45.57
N ALA A 482 -16.22 31.60 -45.20
CA ALA A 482 -15.43 30.40 -45.52
C ALA A 482 -14.00 30.39 -44.96
N ARG A 483 -13.69 31.28 -44.01
CA ARG A 483 -12.43 31.29 -43.28
C ARG A 483 -12.37 30.14 -42.30
N ILE A 484 -11.19 29.71 -41.99
CA ILE A 484 -10.94 28.65 -41.00
C ILE A 484 -9.85 29.08 -40.04
N ALA A 485 -10.09 28.88 -38.76
CA ALA A 485 -9.08 29.05 -37.76
C ALA A 485 -8.51 27.70 -37.35
N LEU A 486 -7.19 27.64 -37.20
CA LEU A 486 -6.39 26.51 -36.72
C LEU A 486 -5.73 26.92 -35.43
N VAL A 487 -5.85 26.09 -34.46
CA VAL A 487 -5.35 26.34 -33.10
C VAL A 487 -4.53 25.17 -32.61
N VAL A 488 -3.43 25.44 -31.97
CA VAL A 488 -2.66 24.49 -31.15
C VAL A 488 -2.18 25.21 -29.91
N GLY A 489 -2.10 24.52 -28.82
CA GLY A 489 -1.57 25.07 -27.58
C GLY A 489 -1.20 23.98 -26.56
N ASP A 490 -0.49 24.39 -25.55
CA ASP A 490 -0.04 23.56 -24.45
C ASP A 490 -0.16 24.31 -23.12
N VAL A 491 -0.72 23.65 -22.09
CA VAL A 491 -0.81 24.15 -20.72
C VAL A 491 0.39 23.64 -19.92
N THR A 492 1.15 24.55 -19.32
CA THR A 492 2.29 24.19 -18.51
C THR A 492 1.93 23.19 -17.41
N GLY A 493 2.67 22.06 -17.37
CA GLY A 493 2.47 20.99 -16.42
C GLY A 493 1.52 19.91 -16.91
N HIS A 494 1.22 18.95 -16.06
CA HIS A 494 0.42 17.75 -16.40
C HIS A 494 -0.57 17.42 -15.28
N GLY A 495 -1.48 16.52 -15.57
CA GLY A 495 -2.50 16.07 -14.63
C GLY A 495 -3.86 16.75 -14.84
N ILE A 496 -4.80 16.43 -13.96
CA ILE A 496 -6.21 16.84 -14.08
C ILE A 496 -6.37 18.37 -14.14
N ASN A 497 -5.54 19.12 -13.44
CA ASN A 497 -5.59 20.59 -13.44
C ASN A 497 -5.18 21.17 -14.81
N ALA A 498 -4.15 20.60 -15.45
CA ALA A 498 -3.73 20.99 -16.79
C ALA A 498 -4.84 20.71 -17.82
N ALA A 499 -5.43 19.51 -17.77
CA ALA A 499 -6.55 19.15 -18.66
C ALA A 499 -7.80 20.03 -18.44
N ALA A 500 -8.13 20.35 -17.19
CA ALA A 500 -9.25 21.27 -16.90
C ALA A 500 -8.98 22.68 -17.44
N THR A 501 -7.75 23.18 -17.31
CA THR A 501 -7.32 24.47 -17.85
C THR A 501 -7.33 24.45 -19.39
N MET A 502 -6.83 23.38 -20.01
CA MET A 502 -6.90 23.13 -21.44
C MET A 502 -8.35 23.20 -21.97
N GLY A 503 -9.28 22.49 -21.31
CA GLY A 503 -10.71 22.53 -21.68
C GLY A 503 -11.32 23.91 -21.59
N ARG A 504 -10.97 24.72 -20.58
CA ARG A 504 -11.39 26.12 -20.43
C ARG A 504 -10.81 26.98 -21.56
N LEU A 505 -9.51 26.88 -21.81
CA LEU A 505 -8.82 27.63 -22.88
C LEU A 505 -9.41 27.33 -24.24
N ARG A 506 -9.58 26.05 -24.59
CA ARG A 506 -10.19 25.63 -25.84
C ARG A 506 -11.60 26.21 -26.03
N THR A 507 -12.42 26.15 -24.97
CA THR A 507 -13.78 26.71 -25.01
C THR A 507 -13.76 28.24 -25.17
N ALA A 508 -12.86 28.92 -24.45
CA ALA A 508 -12.69 30.36 -24.59
C ALA A 508 -12.24 30.78 -26.00
N VAL A 509 -11.22 30.08 -26.55
CA VAL A 509 -10.78 30.33 -27.95
C VAL A 509 -11.92 30.15 -28.92
N ARG A 510 -12.70 29.06 -28.85
CA ARG A 510 -13.87 28.85 -29.71
C ARG A 510 -14.90 29.99 -29.59
N THR A 511 -15.18 30.41 -28.35
CA THR A 511 -16.15 31.48 -28.10
C THR A 511 -15.68 32.82 -28.67
N LEU A 512 -14.40 33.16 -28.45
CA LEU A 512 -13.80 34.40 -28.94
C LEU A 512 -13.66 34.37 -30.46
N ALA A 513 -13.39 33.23 -31.09
CA ALA A 513 -13.31 33.06 -32.54
C ALA A 513 -14.62 33.44 -33.23
N TYR A 514 -15.79 33.18 -32.64
CA TYR A 514 -17.08 33.60 -33.19
C TYR A 514 -17.29 35.13 -33.18
N LEU A 515 -16.52 35.87 -32.39
CA LEU A 515 -16.53 37.34 -32.40
C LEU A 515 -15.75 37.92 -33.60
N ASP A 516 -15.09 37.05 -34.36
CA ASP A 516 -14.32 37.40 -35.56
C ASP A 516 -13.17 38.38 -35.30
N LEU A 517 -12.53 38.24 -34.14
CA LEU A 517 -11.40 39.08 -33.72
C LEU A 517 -10.13 38.73 -34.51
N PRO A 518 -9.24 39.71 -34.75
CA PRO A 518 -7.89 39.44 -35.24
C PRO A 518 -7.14 38.51 -34.23
N PRO A 519 -6.18 37.69 -34.73
CA PRO A 519 -5.46 36.73 -33.87
C PRO A 519 -4.78 37.34 -32.62
N ASP A 520 -4.17 38.49 -32.74
CA ASP A 520 -3.53 39.23 -31.65
C ASP A 520 -4.54 39.74 -30.61
N GLU A 521 -5.71 40.23 -31.05
CA GLU A 521 -6.77 40.66 -30.15
C GLU A 521 -7.39 39.46 -29.42
N LEU A 522 -7.60 38.34 -30.13
CA LEU A 522 -8.10 37.11 -29.54
C LEU A 522 -7.17 36.61 -28.42
N LEU A 523 -5.84 36.50 -28.67
CA LEU A 523 -4.88 36.12 -27.70
C LEU A 523 -4.82 37.10 -26.51
N THR A 524 -4.97 38.41 -26.75
CA THR A 524 -5.03 39.42 -25.69
C THR A 524 -6.23 39.19 -24.76
N HIS A 525 -7.41 38.92 -25.33
CA HIS A 525 -8.59 38.60 -24.55
C HIS A 525 -8.42 37.29 -23.75
N LEU A 526 -7.78 36.29 -24.34
CA LEU A 526 -7.53 35.01 -23.70
C LEU A 526 -6.56 35.16 -22.53
N ASP A 527 -5.49 35.95 -22.68
CA ASP A 527 -4.54 36.27 -21.62
C ASP A 527 -5.21 36.97 -20.43
N HIS A 528 -6.09 37.96 -20.71
CA HIS A 528 -6.85 38.65 -19.66
C HIS A 528 -7.79 37.70 -18.90
N LEU A 529 -8.53 36.82 -19.62
CA LEU A 529 -9.42 35.84 -18.98
C LEU A 529 -8.65 34.91 -18.04
N MET A 530 -7.49 34.42 -18.49
CA MET A 530 -6.66 33.52 -17.69
C MET A 530 -6.01 34.25 -16.51
N ALA A 531 -5.54 35.48 -16.69
CA ALA A 531 -4.94 36.28 -15.61
C ALA A 531 -5.96 36.65 -14.52
N GLU A 532 -7.25 36.80 -14.85
CA GLU A 532 -8.31 37.00 -13.87
C GLU A 532 -8.58 35.74 -13.03
N ASP A 533 -8.59 34.58 -13.66
CA ASP A 533 -8.75 33.27 -13.00
C ASP A 533 -7.54 32.91 -12.13
N ALA A 534 -6.33 33.33 -12.52
CA ALA A 534 -5.05 33.05 -11.85
C ALA A 534 -4.84 33.73 -10.49
N ARG A 535 -5.81 34.47 -9.95
CA ARG A 535 -5.75 35.05 -8.60
C ARG A 535 -5.82 34.02 -7.46
N GLY A 536 -5.85 32.70 -7.81
CA GLY A 536 -5.71 31.57 -6.91
C GLY A 536 -4.29 30.97 -6.98
N LEU A 537 -3.94 30.10 -6.02
CA LEU A 537 -2.60 29.54 -5.78
C LEU A 537 -2.03 28.63 -6.89
N ASP A 538 -2.78 28.36 -7.98
CA ASP A 538 -2.40 27.42 -9.06
C ASP A 538 -2.51 28.09 -10.45
N ALA A 539 -1.85 29.24 -10.65
CA ALA A 539 -1.79 29.91 -11.95
C ALA A 539 -0.96 29.07 -12.95
N MET A 540 -1.63 28.29 -13.77
CA MET A 540 -0.99 27.57 -14.89
C MET A 540 -0.95 28.48 -16.11
N GLY A 541 0.25 28.71 -16.66
CA GLY A 541 0.44 29.38 -17.93
C GLY A 541 0.14 28.45 -19.08
N ALA A 542 -0.09 29.00 -20.30
CA ALA A 542 -0.25 28.19 -21.50
C ALA A 542 0.42 28.84 -22.70
N THR A 543 0.94 28.02 -23.60
CA THR A 543 1.36 28.47 -24.93
C THR A 543 0.22 28.28 -25.93
N CYS A 544 0.10 29.16 -26.91
CA CYS A 544 -0.94 29.06 -27.93
C CYS A 544 -0.52 29.69 -29.27
N LEU A 545 -0.76 28.98 -30.34
CA LEU A 545 -0.70 29.50 -31.71
C LEU A 545 -2.10 29.51 -32.29
N TYR A 546 -2.57 30.68 -32.72
CA TYR A 546 -3.85 30.88 -33.38
C TYR A 546 -3.65 31.44 -34.81
N ALA A 547 -4.13 30.71 -35.81
CA ALA A 547 -3.94 31.03 -37.22
C ALA A 547 -5.28 31.04 -37.95
N VAL A 548 -5.60 32.11 -38.67
CA VAL A 548 -6.82 32.27 -39.47
C VAL A 548 -6.48 32.31 -40.97
N TYR A 549 -6.96 31.33 -41.72
CA TYR A 549 -6.83 31.29 -43.18
C TYR A 549 -8.07 31.82 -43.89
N ASP A 550 -7.86 32.77 -44.81
CA ASP A 550 -8.89 33.28 -45.72
C ASP A 550 -8.64 32.75 -47.14
N PRO A 551 -9.48 31.83 -47.65
CA PRO A 551 -9.31 31.23 -48.96
C PRO A 551 -9.49 32.23 -50.12
N ARG A 552 -10.20 33.33 -49.89
CA ARG A 552 -10.44 34.34 -50.93
C ARG A 552 -9.19 35.16 -51.27
N THR A 553 -8.29 35.31 -50.27
CA THR A 553 -7.07 36.10 -50.40
C THR A 553 -5.80 35.23 -50.33
N SER A 554 -5.95 33.92 -50.09
CA SER A 554 -4.87 32.99 -49.81
C SER A 554 -3.94 33.49 -48.67
N ARG A 555 -4.51 34.27 -47.76
CA ARG A 555 -3.77 34.84 -46.61
C ARG A 555 -4.04 34.04 -45.34
N CYS A 556 -3.00 33.76 -44.63
CA CYS A 556 -3.07 33.24 -43.27
C CYS A 556 -2.52 34.26 -42.29
N THR A 557 -3.39 34.79 -41.43
CA THR A 557 -2.99 35.71 -40.33
C THR A 557 -2.83 34.90 -39.07
N MET A 558 -1.68 35.01 -38.41
CA MET A 558 -1.40 34.23 -37.20
C MET A 558 -0.71 35.05 -36.13
N ALA A 559 -0.96 34.67 -34.87
CA ALA A 559 -0.30 35.20 -33.71
C ALA A 559 0.07 34.06 -32.75
N THR A 560 1.14 34.24 -32.00
CA THR A 560 1.65 33.25 -31.01
C THR A 560 1.78 33.86 -29.66
N ALA A 561 1.42 33.05 -28.63
CA ALA A 561 1.66 33.32 -27.21
C ALA A 561 2.65 32.30 -26.66
N GLY A 562 3.95 32.53 -26.86
CA GLY A 562 5.01 31.65 -26.38
C GLY A 562 5.08 30.27 -27.06
N HIS A 563 4.29 30.04 -28.10
CA HIS A 563 4.21 28.73 -28.79
C HIS A 563 5.21 28.65 -29.96
N PRO A 564 5.77 27.44 -30.25
CA PRO A 564 6.66 27.24 -31.39
C PRO A 564 6.03 27.69 -32.73
N PRO A 565 6.83 28.17 -33.72
CA PRO A 565 6.32 28.56 -35.04
C PRO A 565 5.83 27.33 -35.80
N PRO A 566 4.81 27.45 -36.63
CA PRO A 566 4.34 26.35 -37.45
C PRO A 566 5.36 26.00 -38.55
N ALA A 567 5.34 24.75 -39.01
CA ALA A 567 6.09 24.36 -40.20
C ALA A 567 5.21 24.57 -41.46
N ILE A 568 5.77 25.15 -42.49
CA ILE A 568 5.11 25.39 -43.80
C ILE A 568 5.85 24.58 -44.85
N VAL A 569 5.13 23.67 -45.54
CA VAL A 569 5.66 22.96 -46.69
C VAL A 569 5.04 23.60 -47.94
N THR A 570 5.89 24.17 -48.77
CA THR A 570 5.44 24.79 -50.04
C THR A 570 5.00 23.71 -51.04
N PRO A 571 4.26 24.06 -52.10
CA PRO A 571 3.94 23.11 -53.16
C PRO A 571 5.17 22.52 -53.88
N SER A 572 6.34 23.19 -53.77
CA SER A 572 7.63 22.67 -54.27
C SER A 572 8.31 21.68 -53.33
N GLY A 573 7.77 21.47 -52.13
CA GLY A 573 8.33 20.58 -51.12
C GLY A 573 9.34 21.23 -50.17
N GLU A 574 9.58 22.52 -50.28
CA GLU A 574 10.46 23.26 -49.36
C GLU A 574 9.76 23.47 -48.03
N VAL A 575 10.47 23.16 -46.92
CA VAL A 575 9.96 23.33 -45.54
C VAL A 575 10.57 24.57 -44.92
N THR A 576 9.72 25.43 -44.37
CA THR A 576 10.15 26.67 -43.70
C THR A 576 9.42 26.85 -42.38
N PHE A 577 10.09 27.51 -41.42
CA PHE A 577 9.50 27.92 -40.14
C PHE A 577 9.45 29.46 -40.11
N PRO A 578 8.27 30.07 -40.22
CA PRO A 578 8.17 31.51 -40.27
C PRO A 578 8.52 32.14 -38.95
N SER A 579 9.35 33.20 -38.94
CA SER A 579 9.60 33.99 -37.73
C SER A 579 8.32 34.78 -37.38
N LEU A 580 7.63 34.42 -36.32
CA LEU A 580 6.49 35.16 -35.78
C LEU A 580 6.95 36.13 -34.69
N PRO A 581 6.23 37.25 -34.51
CA PRO A 581 6.46 38.09 -33.32
C PRO A 581 6.21 37.28 -32.06
N THR A 582 7.20 37.23 -31.19
CA THR A 582 7.13 36.47 -29.94
C THR A 582 6.22 37.17 -28.94
N GLY A 583 5.16 36.48 -28.49
CA GLY A 583 4.33 36.86 -27.34
C GLY A 583 4.71 36.11 -26.06
N THR A 584 4.33 36.65 -24.92
CA THR A 584 4.42 35.93 -23.64
C THR A 584 3.40 34.80 -23.59
N PRO A 585 3.65 33.72 -22.84
CA PRO A 585 2.62 32.72 -22.57
C PRO A 585 1.34 33.36 -21.99
N ILE A 586 0.20 32.75 -22.29
CA ILE A 586 -1.11 33.13 -21.75
C ILE A 586 -1.15 32.94 -20.24
N GLY A 587 -1.80 33.87 -19.52
CA GLY A 587 -1.93 33.85 -18.06
C GLY A 587 -0.88 34.68 -17.33
N VAL A 588 0.10 35.24 -18.06
CA VAL A 588 1.10 36.16 -17.51
C VAL A 588 0.52 37.58 -17.32
N GLY A 589 -0.52 37.93 -18.07
CA GLY A 589 -1.23 39.22 -17.95
C GLY A 589 -0.46 40.40 -18.54
N LEU A 590 0.53 40.17 -19.42
CA LEU A 590 1.30 41.23 -20.08
C LEU A 590 0.71 41.63 -21.45
N GLY A 591 -0.18 40.86 -22.02
CA GLY A 591 -1.15 41.15 -23.05
C GLY A 591 -0.71 41.90 -24.32
N SER A 592 0.53 41.76 -24.79
CA SER A 592 0.92 42.40 -26.05
C SER A 592 1.29 41.35 -27.12
N PHE A 593 0.34 40.97 -27.93
CA PHE A 593 0.54 40.06 -29.04
C PHE A 593 0.52 40.84 -30.37
N GLN A 594 1.14 40.29 -31.39
CA GLN A 594 1.15 40.87 -32.75
C GLN A 594 0.85 39.81 -33.76
N SER A 595 0.02 40.14 -34.73
CA SER A 595 -0.32 39.30 -35.84
C SER A 595 0.70 39.44 -36.98
N ARG A 596 0.95 38.31 -37.70
CA ARG A 596 1.71 38.28 -38.95
C ARG A 596 0.88 37.65 -40.05
N ASP A 597 0.91 38.30 -41.22
CA ASP A 597 0.29 37.77 -42.44
C ASP A 597 1.28 36.97 -43.29
N LEU A 598 0.86 35.79 -43.70
CA LEU A 598 1.58 34.92 -44.62
C LEU A 598 0.70 34.58 -45.82
N HIS A 599 1.29 34.52 -46.99
CA HIS A 599 0.61 34.07 -48.19
C HIS A 599 0.80 32.56 -48.35
N LEU A 600 -0.31 31.80 -48.32
CA LEU A 600 -0.33 30.35 -48.44
C LEU A 600 -1.13 29.94 -49.68
N PRO A 601 -0.46 29.73 -50.83
CA PRO A 601 -1.13 29.31 -52.05
C PRO A 601 -1.65 27.88 -51.97
N ALA A 602 -2.55 27.50 -52.87
CA ALA A 602 -3.03 26.13 -53.01
C ALA A 602 -1.87 25.12 -53.13
N GLY A 603 -1.99 23.99 -52.50
CA GLY A 603 -0.95 22.95 -52.37
C GLY A 603 -0.02 23.13 -51.17
N THR A 604 -0.09 24.25 -50.44
CA THR A 604 0.69 24.45 -49.22
C THR A 604 0.16 23.57 -48.10
N LEU A 605 1.10 22.94 -47.33
CA LEU A 605 0.81 22.21 -46.10
C LEU A 605 1.28 23.03 -44.92
N LEU A 606 0.41 23.29 -43.98
CA LEU A 606 0.71 23.94 -42.70
C LEU A 606 0.66 22.88 -41.62
N ALA A 607 1.70 22.76 -40.78
CA ALA A 607 1.75 21.87 -39.61
C ALA A 607 1.93 22.71 -38.34
N LEU A 608 0.95 22.63 -37.44
CA LEU A 608 0.96 23.17 -36.10
C LEU A 608 1.22 21.99 -35.11
N TYR A 609 2.05 22.20 -34.15
CA TYR A 609 2.48 21.11 -33.27
C TYR A 609 2.89 21.65 -31.88
N THR A 610 2.79 20.83 -30.85
CA THR A 610 3.29 21.14 -29.51
C THR A 610 4.75 20.75 -29.37
N ASP A 611 5.41 21.28 -28.37
CA ASP A 611 6.84 21.09 -28.13
C ASP A 611 7.21 19.63 -27.87
N GLY A 612 6.32 18.81 -27.27
CA GLY A 612 6.54 17.38 -27.10
C GLY A 612 6.86 16.61 -28.39
N LEU A 613 6.51 17.15 -29.58
CA LEU A 613 6.91 16.56 -30.86
C LEU A 613 8.38 16.81 -31.20
N ILE A 614 8.95 17.93 -30.76
CA ILE A 614 10.26 18.41 -31.19
C ILE A 614 11.28 18.48 -30.06
N GLU A 615 10.85 18.58 -28.82
CA GLU A 615 11.71 18.67 -27.65
C GLU A 615 11.75 17.33 -26.91
N THR A 616 12.95 16.88 -26.54
CA THR A 616 13.19 15.73 -25.69
C THR A 616 14.32 16.06 -24.73
N ARG A 617 14.55 15.27 -23.71
CA ARG A 617 15.69 15.43 -22.78
C ARG A 617 17.05 15.47 -23.48
N GLN A 618 17.14 14.99 -24.73
CA GLN A 618 18.37 14.87 -25.51
C GLN A 618 18.43 15.81 -26.73
N THR A 619 17.32 16.47 -27.07
CA THR A 619 17.19 17.27 -28.30
C THR A 619 16.63 18.64 -27.93
N ASP A 620 17.36 19.70 -28.27
CA ASP A 620 16.87 21.07 -28.13
C ASP A 620 15.88 21.46 -29.22
N LEU A 621 15.19 22.58 -29.03
CA LEU A 621 14.13 23.08 -29.88
C LEU A 621 14.57 23.21 -31.35
N ASP A 622 15.78 23.75 -31.62
CA ASP A 622 16.28 24.00 -32.96
C ASP A 622 16.58 22.68 -33.71
N ALA A 623 17.21 21.73 -33.03
CA ALA A 623 17.48 20.41 -33.60
C ALA A 623 16.17 19.62 -33.81
N GLY A 624 15.19 19.75 -32.90
CA GLY A 624 13.86 19.17 -33.03
C GLY A 624 13.09 19.72 -34.22
N MET A 625 13.08 21.03 -34.41
CA MET A 625 12.48 21.67 -35.59
C MET A 625 13.15 21.21 -36.88
N ALA A 626 14.48 21.09 -36.93
CA ALA A 626 15.20 20.56 -38.08
C ALA A 626 14.74 19.12 -38.43
N ARG A 627 14.65 18.23 -37.43
CA ARG A 627 14.13 16.84 -37.56
C ARG A 627 12.70 16.84 -38.11
N LEU A 628 11.82 17.71 -37.58
CA LEU A 628 10.46 17.85 -38.06
C LEU A 628 10.43 18.32 -39.51
N GLY A 629 11.30 19.26 -39.87
CA GLY A 629 11.46 19.73 -41.24
C GLY A 629 11.82 18.60 -42.20
N ASP A 630 12.81 17.80 -41.88
CA ASP A 630 13.24 16.63 -42.67
C ASP A 630 12.13 15.59 -42.78
N ALA A 631 11.42 15.29 -41.70
CA ALA A 631 10.29 14.35 -41.68
C ALA A 631 9.14 14.82 -42.60
N LEU A 632 8.80 16.13 -42.55
CA LEU A 632 7.78 16.73 -43.40
C LEU A 632 8.20 16.73 -44.87
N ALA A 633 9.44 17.13 -45.18
CA ALA A 633 9.97 17.13 -46.54
C ALA A 633 9.93 15.73 -47.19
N HIS A 634 10.17 14.69 -46.36
CA HIS A 634 10.10 13.32 -46.82
C HIS A 634 8.65 12.80 -46.97
N ALA A 635 7.79 13.03 -45.97
CA ALA A 635 6.46 12.45 -45.90
C ALA A 635 5.43 13.16 -46.82
N ALA A 636 5.49 14.49 -46.93
CA ALA A 636 4.48 15.26 -47.66
C ALA A 636 4.35 14.90 -49.18
N PRO A 637 5.45 14.63 -49.93
CA PRO A 637 5.36 14.21 -51.29
C PRO A 637 4.88 12.77 -51.51
N GLN A 638 5.02 11.92 -50.48
CA GLN A 638 4.76 10.48 -50.59
C GLN A 638 3.28 10.11 -50.55
N SER A 639 2.41 10.99 -50.06
CA SER A 639 0.98 10.67 -49.91
C SER A 639 0.09 11.86 -50.17
N ALA A 640 -0.92 11.62 -51.03
CA ALA A 640 -2.02 12.55 -51.23
C ALA A 640 -2.98 12.56 -49.99
N ILE A 641 -2.99 11.54 -49.18
CA ILE A 641 -3.86 11.41 -47.99
C ILE A 641 -3.14 12.02 -46.78
N LEU A 642 -3.67 13.14 -46.29
CA LEU A 642 -3.06 13.92 -45.21
C LEU A 642 -2.91 13.11 -43.91
N GLU A 643 -3.87 12.24 -43.60
CA GLU A 643 -3.81 11.31 -42.44
C GLU A 643 -2.56 10.41 -42.45
N ARG A 644 -2.15 9.93 -43.65
CA ARG A 644 -0.94 9.11 -43.79
C ARG A 644 0.32 9.94 -43.59
N VAL A 645 0.29 11.20 -44.03
CA VAL A 645 1.42 12.12 -43.78
C VAL A 645 1.60 12.35 -42.29
N CYS A 646 0.52 12.63 -41.55
CA CYS A 646 0.57 12.75 -40.08
C CYS A 646 1.19 11.50 -39.42
N THR A 647 0.71 10.32 -39.81
CA THR A 647 1.21 9.06 -39.24
C THR A 647 2.69 8.84 -39.55
N ALA A 648 3.13 9.15 -40.80
CA ALA A 648 4.53 8.98 -41.19
C ALA A 648 5.46 9.96 -40.45
N VAL A 649 5.04 11.21 -40.26
CA VAL A 649 5.80 12.23 -39.52
C VAL A 649 5.95 11.80 -38.06
N ILE A 650 4.88 11.44 -37.39
CA ILE A 650 4.94 10.94 -35.98
C ILE A 650 5.84 9.71 -35.88
N GLY A 651 5.65 8.72 -36.76
CA GLY A 651 6.46 7.49 -36.73
C GLY A 651 7.95 7.74 -36.99
N SER A 652 8.30 8.76 -37.79
CA SER A 652 9.68 9.15 -38.07
C SER A 652 10.35 9.85 -36.86
N ILE A 653 9.59 10.60 -36.07
CA ILE A 653 10.13 11.42 -34.98
C ILE A 653 10.11 10.65 -33.64
N VAL A 654 8.98 10.03 -33.33
CA VAL A 654 8.77 9.35 -32.04
C VAL A 654 9.26 7.90 -32.09
N GLY A 655 9.09 7.22 -33.25
CA GLY A 655 9.42 5.80 -33.39
C GLY A 655 8.54 4.92 -32.51
N ASP A 656 9.14 3.84 -31.96
CA ASP A 656 8.48 2.91 -31.04
C ASP A 656 8.69 3.27 -29.55
N ALA A 657 9.36 4.38 -29.26
CA ALA A 657 9.62 4.81 -27.89
C ALA A 657 8.36 5.47 -27.30
N PRO A 658 8.12 5.31 -25.98
CA PRO A 658 7.06 6.05 -25.30
C PRO A 658 7.34 7.55 -25.37
N ALA A 659 6.31 8.35 -25.61
CA ALA A 659 6.42 9.80 -25.66
C ALA A 659 6.79 10.36 -24.26
N GLU A 660 7.79 11.23 -24.20
CA GLU A 660 8.25 11.87 -22.95
C GLU A 660 7.28 12.96 -22.50
N ASP A 661 6.59 13.60 -23.44
CA ASP A 661 5.55 14.61 -23.22
C ASP A 661 4.36 14.36 -24.14
N ASP A 662 3.25 15.05 -23.90
CA ASP A 662 2.11 15.01 -24.78
C ASP A 662 2.45 15.57 -26.16
N ILE A 663 1.89 14.98 -27.20
CA ILE A 663 2.15 15.41 -28.56
C ILE A 663 0.81 15.71 -29.25
N ALA A 664 0.64 16.95 -29.62
CA ALA A 664 -0.46 17.36 -30.50
C ALA A 664 0.11 17.80 -31.86
N LEU A 665 -0.39 17.22 -32.92
CA LEU A 665 -0.05 17.58 -34.29
C LEU A 665 -1.34 17.84 -35.08
N LEU A 666 -1.48 19.05 -35.62
CA LEU A 666 -2.55 19.47 -36.51
C LEU A 666 -1.96 19.86 -37.84
N MET A 667 -2.35 19.19 -38.90
CA MET A 667 -1.95 19.51 -40.29
C MET A 667 -3.13 20.04 -41.09
N ALA A 668 -2.88 21.06 -41.87
CA ALA A 668 -3.85 21.66 -42.80
C ALA A 668 -3.23 21.78 -44.19
N ARG A 669 -3.88 21.20 -45.21
CA ARG A 669 -3.48 21.32 -46.63
C ARG A 669 -4.44 22.25 -47.34
N ILE A 670 -3.90 23.31 -47.93
CA ILE A 670 -4.66 24.25 -48.71
C ILE A 670 -5.00 23.60 -50.05
N GLN A 671 -6.28 23.48 -50.32
CA GLN A 671 -6.78 22.93 -51.59
C GLN A 671 -7.04 24.05 -52.65
N ALA A 672 -7.07 23.66 -53.94
CA ALA A 672 -7.25 24.60 -55.01
C ALA A 672 -8.69 25.13 -55.14
#